data_97fb9d97237b23915b11f126b483b098
#
_entry.id   97fb9d97237b23915b11f126b483b098
#
_cell.length_a   1.000
_cell.length_b   1.000
_cell.length_c   1.000
_cell.angle_alpha   90.00
_cell.angle_beta   90.00
_cell.angle_gamma   90.00
#
_symmetry.space_group_name_H-M   'P 1'
#
loop_
_entity.id
_entity.type
_entity.pdbx_description
1 polymer ?
#
loop_
_entity_poly.entity_id
_entity_poly.type
_entity_poly.pdbx_seq_one_letter_code
_entity_poly.pdbx_strand_id
1 'polypeptide(L)'
;MTDVPYYFLHDTGKYEKQLYEQNKTLTIDYYDLYNFDEDYALQLLEEPERIIHQIHIEYDPSLLSKVEIVNLINTTKLREITSEHHGKLIQVVGVVTSVSIPVSRLNKAEFVCPICGKEIIVEQEDGKLVLPSKCDGSGCHNRKFKTTDLDLERSEYVNFQTMTLQEDQNELPSGEIPEPLEVHLYGDLVRDVIGGNHVNVVGIVKLKETKSGSLNYKRVLEANSIISMNDSPEDVDLSEKDVAEIIELSKRENLEELLIQSYAPSIYGWEHVKQALLYVQFGGVRQTKGVNKVRGDINIILAGDPATAKALTLDTPIPTLVGWKTMGEIQIGDTLFDELGEPCEVILTSPVMYNHDVYEIEFDDGSIIKADGGHLWLTETRRSRISSQRKQKRDRTPCEHPEYAVDQTHKMILPSVKTTLEIKDTLYINNTKRKNHTIPLCLPLTLPDKQLPIPPYTLGAWLGDGTSCDGSITCAEKEILENINKDGFITRKQPSNKYGYGILGLRTLLRKNNLLNNKHIPKEYLRASTKQRLALLQGLMDTDGCQPKNRCATFTSSDNKLMKDVSELMYSLGIKHSFTEIDAFLNGKNYGSNRAAFFSELPLFRIERKLENQKLKISKISKRRYITDVRKIETEPVKCIQVDSPNKLFLAGKSMILTHNTQLMIYSQKLAMKGELSTAGGASLVGLTAALTKEEDRFIVNPGTLALADNGIAFIDEADKMEPTELAKVHQAMEQQFIKIDKGGLHMTLNARCATVVACNPVEGRWDTTKTLPQNIKNFPDSFLTRFDLGFIMIDQHDETFDEAMARRILGLDVEETRDFISFDLLKKYIIYGKRFKPKLTEEANRRILDFYVEKRQEKKHDNDGVRITPRQLEAFPRLMQARARLHLRDIATVDDFEVILKLFNIYINEVYRDPETGNVDFDIAHQIPSSTRNKIRRCGLLFDLMIESGLGHVNDEGKYYIIREDFEKYMVRNWNIDIAVTRDVIRQAEKSDYLFSPFLNRIMRGASG
;
A
#
# COMPACT_ATOMS: atom_id res chain seq x y z
N MET A 1 -32.62 -7.07 -45.06
CA MET A 1 -32.03 -6.65 -43.78
C MET A 1 -32.92 -6.99 -42.56
N THR A 2 -34.08 -7.59 -42.76
CA THR A 2 -35.08 -7.87 -41.70
C THR A 2 -34.95 -9.24 -41.06
N ASP A 3 -34.10 -10.15 -41.56
CA ASP A 3 -34.06 -11.52 -41.08
C ASP A 3 -32.85 -11.90 -40.18
N VAL A 4 -31.91 -10.95 -39.93
CA VAL A 4 -30.70 -11.23 -39.16
C VAL A 4 -30.99 -11.69 -37.72
N PRO A 5 -31.92 -11.04 -36.96
CA PRO A 5 -32.21 -11.47 -35.59
C PRO A 5 -32.80 -12.89 -35.55
N TYR A 6 -33.68 -13.22 -36.48
CA TYR A 6 -34.32 -14.55 -36.55
C TYR A 6 -33.28 -15.63 -36.77
N TYR A 7 -32.42 -15.49 -37.79
CA TYR A 7 -31.37 -16.49 -38.07
C TYR A 7 -30.35 -16.61 -36.95
N PHE A 8 -29.92 -15.48 -36.35
CA PHE A 8 -29.00 -15.52 -35.23
C PHE A 8 -29.55 -16.33 -34.06
N LEU A 9 -30.79 -16.14 -33.71
CA LEU A 9 -31.41 -16.78 -32.55
C LEU A 9 -31.71 -18.26 -32.78
N HIS A 10 -32.03 -18.65 -34.02
CA HIS A 10 -32.45 -20.02 -34.35
C HIS A 10 -31.30 -20.90 -34.89
N ASP A 11 -30.42 -20.35 -35.74
CA ASP A 11 -29.39 -21.14 -36.40
C ASP A 11 -28.18 -21.45 -35.46
N THR A 12 -27.91 -20.63 -34.43
CA THR A 12 -26.81 -20.89 -33.50
C THR A 12 -27.10 -22.04 -32.53
N GLY A 13 -28.35 -22.45 -32.35
CA GLY A 13 -28.77 -23.52 -31.44
C GLY A 13 -28.51 -23.26 -29.94
N LYS A 14 -27.73 -22.23 -29.63
CA LYS A 14 -27.36 -21.81 -28.25
C LYS A 14 -28.51 -21.07 -27.59
N TYR A 15 -29.13 -20.16 -28.30
CA TYR A 15 -30.18 -19.28 -27.82
C TYR A 15 -31.57 -19.96 -27.86
N GLU A 16 -31.78 -20.91 -28.74
CA GLU A 16 -33.00 -21.67 -28.85
C GLU A 16 -33.37 -22.42 -27.55
N LYS A 17 -32.35 -22.87 -26.79
CA LYS A 17 -32.60 -23.51 -25.48
C LYS A 17 -33.08 -22.50 -24.44
N GLN A 18 -32.54 -21.30 -24.40
CA GLN A 18 -32.99 -20.26 -23.47
C GLN A 18 -34.46 -19.91 -23.70
N LEU A 19 -34.90 -20.00 -24.93
CA LEU A 19 -36.23 -19.71 -25.37
C LEU A 19 -37.27 -20.74 -24.86
N TYR A 20 -36.92 -22.03 -24.85
CA TYR A 20 -37.77 -23.11 -24.40
C TYR A 20 -37.76 -23.31 -22.87
N GLU A 21 -36.78 -22.80 -22.16
CA GLU A 21 -36.62 -22.97 -20.70
C GLU A 21 -37.50 -22.06 -19.84
N GLN A 22 -38.46 -21.33 -20.39
CA GLN A 22 -39.35 -20.39 -19.71
C GLN A 22 -38.64 -19.20 -19.03
N ASN A 23 -37.42 -18.93 -19.41
CA ASN A 23 -36.73 -17.73 -18.96
C ASN A 23 -37.33 -16.49 -19.66
N LYS A 24 -37.94 -15.62 -18.86
CA LYS A 24 -38.48 -14.35 -19.36
C LYS A 24 -37.39 -13.37 -19.85
N THR A 25 -36.13 -13.67 -19.66
CA THR A 25 -34.97 -12.85 -20.04
C THR A 25 -34.10 -13.60 -21.03
N LEU A 26 -33.80 -12.96 -22.17
CA LEU A 26 -32.88 -13.48 -23.19
C LEU A 26 -31.53 -12.79 -23.03
N THR A 27 -30.50 -13.57 -22.67
CA THR A 27 -29.13 -13.04 -22.53
C THR A 27 -28.32 -13.34 -23.78
N ILE A 28 -27.93 -12.31 -24.51
CA ILE A 28 -27.16 -12.40 -25.77
C ILE A 28 -25.70 -12.01 -25.49
N ASP A 29 -24.79 -12.90 -25.84
CA ASP A 29 -23.35 -12.58 -25.86
C ASP A 29 -23.02 -11.78 -27.12
N TYR A 30 -22.50 -10.54 -26.93
CA TYR A 30 -22.16 -9.66 -28.05
C TYR A 30 -21.10 -10.26 -28.98
N TYR A 31 -20.15 -11.05 -28.43
CA TYR A 31 -19.12 -11.69 -29.23
C TYR A 31 -19.68 -12.73 -30.20
N ASP A 32 -20.72 -13.46 -29.79
CA ASP A 32 -21.41 -14.41 -30.67
C ASP A 32 -22.14 -13.68 -31.82
N LEU A 33 -22.80 -12.54 -31.49
CA LEU A 33 -23.46 -11.71 -32.48
C LEU A 33 -22.46 -11.09 -33.47
N TYR A 34 -21.30 -10.62 -32.97
CA TYR A 34 -20.26 -10.05 -33.80
C TYR A 34 -19.66 -11.08 -34.77
N ASN A 35 -19.47 -12.31 -34.32
CA ASN A 35 -19.00 -13.40 -35.17
C ASN A 35 -20.04 -13.84 -36.20
N PHE A 36 -21.33 -13.66 -35.94
CA PHE A 36 -22.42 -14.00 -36.84
C PHE A 36 -22.63 -12.94 -37.91
N ASP A 37 -22.73 -11.67 -37.50
CA ASP A 37 -22.90 -10.51 -38.40
C ASP A 37 -22.26 -9.27 -37.78
N GLU A 38 -21.09 -8.86 -38.28
CA GLU A 38 -20.31 -7.73 -37.78
C GLU A 38 -21.08 -6.40 -37.96
N ASP A 39 -21.72 -6.19 -39.09
CA ASP A 39 -22.44 -4.95 -39.37
C ASP A 39 -23.65 -4.78 -38.44
N TYR A 40 -24.37 -5.85 -38.16
CA TYR A 40 -25.51 -5.83 -37.25
C TYR A 40 -25.07 -5.61 -35.82
N ALA A 41 -23.97 -6.24 -35.39
CA ALA A 41 -23.40 -6.03 -34.08
C ALA A 41 -22.92 -4.57 -33.88
N LEU A 42 -22.29 -3.96 -34.88
CA LEU A 42 -21.91 -2.54 -34.82
C LEU A 42 -23.14 -1.61 -34.76
N GLN A 43 -24.21 -1.93 -35.48
CA GLN A 43 -25.47 -1.17 -35.37
C GLN A 43 -26.09 -1.26 -33.97
N LEU A 44 -25.95 -2.39 -33.28
CA LEU A 44 -26.38 -2.56 -31.87
C LEU A 44 -25.65 -1.58 -30.94
N LEU A 45 -24.37 -1.28 -31.17
CA LEU A 45 -23.64 -0.32 -30.35
C LEU A 45 -24.11 1.11 -30.60
N GLU A 46 -24.42 1.48 -31.85
CA GLU A 46 -24.80 2.85 -32.25
C GLU A 46 -26.28 3.18 -32.01
N GLU A 47 -27.19 2.21 -32.22
CA GLU A 47 -28.63 2.36 -32.10
C GLU A 47 -29.27 1.23 -31.26
N PRO A 48 -28.84 1.06 -29.97
CA PRO A 48 -29.20 -0.11 -29.15
C PRO A 48 -30.73 -0.24 -28.94
N GLU A 49 -31.43 0.87 -28.69
CA GLU A 49 -32.88 0.84 -28.44
C GLU A 49 -33.65 0.29 -29.63
N ARG A 50 -33.27 0.67 -30.84
CA ARG A 50 -33.90 0.19 -32.07
C ARG A 50 -33.65 -1.31 -32.28
N ILE A 51 -32.42 -1.75 -32.10
CA ILE A 51 -32.03 -3.16 -32.34
C ILE A 51 -32.61 -4.07 -31.25
N ILE A 52 -32.53 -3.68 -29.98
CA ILE A 52 -33.15 -4.43 -28.89
C ILE A 52 -34.68 -4.56 -29.08
N HIS A 53 -35.33 -3.47 -29.54
CA HIS A 53 -36.76 -3.50 -29.85
C HIS A 53 -37.07 -4.41 -31.05
N GLN A 54 -36.25 -4.43 -32.10
CA GLN A 54 -36.39 -5.37 -33.20
C GLN A 54 -36.30 -6.84 -32.74
N ILE A 55 -35.28 -7.16 -31.91
CA ILE A 55 -35.12 -8.49 -31.33
C ILE A 55 -36.36 -8.86 -30.49
N HIS A 56 -36.90 -7.92 -29.73
CA HIS A 56 -38.10 -8.12 -28.91
C HIS A 56 -39.37 -8.35 -29.72
N ILE A 57 -39.52 -7.71 -30.90
CA ILE A 57 -40.68 -7.91 -31.80
C ILE A 57 -40.60 -9.25 -32.52
N GLU A 58 -39.44 -9.66 -32.99
CA GLU A 58 -39.24 -10.96 -33.65
C GLU A 58 -39.53 -12.17 -32.72
N TYR A 59 -39.48 -11.90 -31.40
CA TYR A 59 -39.87 -12.78 -30.34
C TYR A 59 -41.36 -12.59 -30.00
N ASP A 60 -42.03 -13.63 -29.56
CA ASP A 60 -43.39 -13.50 -29.03
C ASP A 60 -43.35 -12.60 -27.75
N PRO A 61 -43.93 -11.40 -27.81
CA PRO A 61 -43.90 -10.46 -26.65
C PRO A 61 -44.55 -11.01 -25.39
N SER A 62 -45.32 -12.14 -25.50
CA SER A 62 -45.93 -12.81 -24.36
C SER A 62 -44.97 -13.71 -23.58
N LEU A 63 -43.87 -14.10 -24.23
CA LEU A 63 -42.86 -15.02 -23.67
C LEU A 63 -41.58 -14.33 -23.18
N LEU A 64 -41.20 -13.20 -23.77
CA LEU A 64 -39.98 -12.48 -23.49
C LEU A 64 -40.28 -11.14 -22.81
N SER A 65 -39.74 -10.96 -21.60
CA SER A 65 -39.88 -9.70 -20.86
C SER A 65 -38.66 -8.76 -21.04
N LYS A 66 -37.48 -9.30 -21.36
CA LYS A 66 -36.27 -8.50 -21.45
C LYS A 66 -35.19 -9.15 -22.33
N VAL A 67 -34.44 -8.32 -23.05
CA VAL A 67 -33.21 -8.70 -23.76
C VAL A 67 -32.01 -8.08 -23.06
N GLU A 68 -31.08 -8.92 -22.62
CA GLU A 68 -29.83 -8.51 -21.99
C GLU A 68 -28.66 -8.77 -22.93
N ILE A 69 -27.78 -7.77 -23.06
CA ILE A 69 -26.56 -7.89 -23.85
C ILE A 69 -25.38 -7.97 -22.88
N VAL A 70 -24.48 -8.91 -23.10
CA VAL A 70 -23.29 -9.11 -22.26
C VAL A 70 -22.02 -9.19 -23.10
N ASN A 71 -20.86 -8.98 -22.47
CA ASN A 71 -19.54 -9.22 -23.07
C ASN A 71 -19.25 -8.39 -24.34
N LEU A 72 -19.37 -7.05 -24.26
CA LEU A 72 -18.91 -6.19 -25.35
C LEU A 72 -17.40 -6.31 -25.54
N ILE A 73 -16.93 -6.19 -26.80
CA ILE A 73 -15.51 -6.33 -27.14
C ILE A 73 -14.65 -5.28 -26.42
N ASN A 74 -15.17 -4.04 -26.32
CA ASN A 74 -14.44 -2.92 -25.75
C ASN A 74 -15.07 -2.47 -24.42
N THR A 75 -14.26 -2.34 -23.38
CA THR A 75 -14.66 -1.74 -22.11
C THR A 75 -14.25 -0.28 -22.09
N THR A 76 -15.21 0.62 -21.86
CA THR A 76 -14.97 2.07 -21.77
C THR A 76 -14.67 2.44 -20.33
N LYS A 77 -13.60 3.20 -20.09
CA LYS A 77 -13.30 3.72 -18.75
C LYS A 77 -14.28 4.81 -18.38
N LEU A 78 -14.66 4.90 -17.10
CA LEU A 78 -15.65 5.88 -16.63
C LEU A 78 -15.26 7.32 -16.98
N ARG A 79 -13.96 7.65 -16.89
CA ARG A 79 -13.42 8.98 -17.25
C ARG A 79 -13.41 9.27 -18.75
N GLU A 80 -13.50 8.26 -19.60
CA GLU A 80 -13.51 8.41 -21.06
C GLU A 80 -14.92 8.62 -21.63
N ILE A 81 -15.96 8.50 -20.78
CA ILE A 81 -17.35 8.71 -21.20
C ILE A 81 -17.56 10.19 -21.48
N THR A 82 -17.88 10.53 -22.73
CA THR A 82 -18.15 11.89 -23.18
C THR A 82 -19.60 12.03 -23.70
N SER A 83 -19.97 13.23 -24.12
CA SER A 83 -21.27 13.46 -24.78
C SER A 83 -21.42 12.69 -26.10
N GLU A 84 -20.32 12.25 -26.72
CA GLU A 84 -20.34 11.48 -27.99
C GLU A 84 -20.86 10.05 -27.81
N HIS A 85 -20.88 9.56 -26.56
CA HIS A 85 -21.45 8.26 -26.21
C HIS A 85 -22.96 8.30 -25.95
N HIS A 86 -23.59 9.48 -26.07
CA HIS A 86 -25.04 9.60 -25.85
C HIS A 86 -25.82 8.72 -26.82
N GLY A 87 -26.75 7.91 -26.31
CA GLY A 87 -27.58 6.98 -27.06
C GLY A 87 -26.88 5.67 -27.44
N LYS A 88 -25.57 5.50 -27.15
CA LYS A 88 -24.79 4.30 -27.48
C LYS A 88 -24.77 3.30 -26.34
N LEU A 89 -24.63 2.03 -26.72
CA LEU A 89 -24.41 0.93 -25.78
C LEU A 89 -22.94 0.83 -25.45
N ILE A 90 -22.60 0.93 -24.17
CA ILE A 90 -21.22 0.81 -23.68
C ILE A 90 -21.14 -0.20 -22.56
N GLN A 91 -19.95 -0.76 -22.39
CA GLN A 91 -19.59 -1.61 -21.25
C GLN A 91 -18.63 -0.83 -20.34
N VAL A 92 -18.93 -0.81 -19.05
CA VAL A 92 -18.11 -0.16 -18.03
C VAL A 92 -17.86 -1.11 -16.88
N VAL A 93 -16.65 -1.06 -16.31
CA VAL A 93 -16.27 -1.81 -15.11
C VAL A 93 -15.97 -0.82 -14.00
N GLY A 94 -16.45 -1.10 -12.80
CA GLY A 94 -16.20 -0.26 -11.65
C GLY A 94 -16.68 -0.87 -10.33
N VAL A 95 -16.36 -0.16 -9.26
CA VAL A 95 -16.79 -0.48 -7.90
C VAL A 95 -18.06 0.28 -7.57
N VAL A 96 -19.05 -0.39 -7.02
CA VAL A 96 -20.30 0.23 -6.55
C VAL A 96 -20.03 0.94 -5.23
N THR A 97 -20.00 2.27 -5.25
CA THR A 97 -19.73 3.08 -4.07
C THR A 97 -20.97 3.38 -3.25
N SER A 98 -22.14 3.47 -3.89
CA SER A 98 -23.40 3.73 -3.20
C SER A 98 -24.59 3.14 -3.95
N VAL A 99 -25.64 2.81 -3.20
CA VAL A 99 -26.88 2.25 -3.76
C VAL A 99 -28.06 2.91 -3.07
N SER A 100 -29.07 3.37 -3.85
CA SER A 100 -30.31 3.92 -3.30
C SER A 100 -31.25 2.81 -2.84
N ILE A 101 -32.23 3.20 -2.01
CA ILE A 101 -33.33 2.29 -1.67
C ILE A 101 -34.23 2.10 -2.89
N PRO A 102 -34.65 0.86 -3.20
CA PRO A 102 -35.59 0.59 -4.28
C PRO A 102 -36.91 1.35 -4.11
N VAL A 103 -37.40 1.92 -5.19
CA VAL A 103 -38.73 2.60 -5.24
C VAL A 103 -39.52 2.06 -6.42
N SER A 104 -40.84 2.11 -6.32
CA SER A 104 -41.72 1.87 -7.49
C SER A 104 -41.88 3.15 -8.25
N ARG A 105 -41.48 3.16 -9.53
CA ARG A 105 -41.58 4.27 -10.44
C ARG A 105 -42.74 4.03 -11.41
N LEU A 106 -43.55 5.06 -11.61
CA LEU A 106 -44.62 5.03 -12.57
C LEU A 106 -44.03 5.00 -13.98
N ASN A 107 -44.33 3.97 -14.75
CA ASN A 107 -43.85 3.77 -16.12
C ASN A 107 -44.93 4.21 -17.14
N LYS A 108 -46.15 3.68 -16.97
CA LYS A 108 -47.30 4.09 -17.76
C LYS A 108 -48.39 4.61 -16.84
N ALA A 109 -48.75 5.84 -17.00
CA ALA A 109 -49.79 6.50 -16.23
C ALA A 109 -51.14 6.41 -16.97
N GLU A 110 -52.12 5.83 -16.33
CA GLU A 110 -53.48 5.77 -16.84
C GLU A 110 -54.30 6.93 -16.30
N PHE A 111 -54.80 7.77 -17.18
CA PHE A 111 -55.64 8.90 -16.83
C PHE A 111 -57.05 8.64 -17.26
N VAL A 112 -58.02 8.97 -16.41
CA VAL A 112 -59.44 8.90 -16.76
C VAL A 112 -59.93 10.29 -17.08
N CYS A 113 -60.45 10.48 -18.30
CA CYS A 113 -60.95 11.79 -18.70
C CYS A 113 -62.18 12.20 -17.87
N PRO A 114 -62.15 13.35 -17.15
CA PRO A 114 -63.27 13.76 -16.29
C PRO A 114 -64.55 14.17 -17.05
N ILE A 115 -64.46 14.31 -18.41
CA ILE A 115 -65.60 14.71 -19.21
C ILE A 115 -66.30 13.50 -19.84
N CYS A 116 -65.58 12.53 -20.41
CA CYS A 116 -66.16 11.42 -21.14
C CYS A 116 -65.84 10.03 -20.55
N GLY A 117 -65.05 9.97 -19.48
CA GLY A 117 -64.69 8.72 -18.83
C GLY A 117 -63.71 7.81 -19.61
N LYS A 118 -63.14 8.30 -20.73
CA LYS A 118 -62.20 7.53 -21.51
C LYS A 118 -60.86 7.43 -20.81
N GLU A 119 -60.28 6.23 -20.80
CA GLU A 119 -58.95 5.89 -20.30
C GLU A 119 -57.89 6.30 -21.33
N ILE A 120 -56.82 6.98 -20.88
CA ILE A 120 -55.73 7.48 -21.68
C ILE A 120 -54.43 7.05 -21.02
N ILE A 121 -53.63 6.26 -21.69
CA ILE A 121 -52.34 5.81 -21.21
C ILE A 121 -51.26 6.76 -21.73
N VAL A 122 -50.45 7.28 -20.81
CA VAL A 122 -49.31 8.18 -21.12
C VAL A 122 -48.03 7.55 -20.58
N GLU A 123 -47.10 7.30 -21.44
CA GLU A 123 -45.76 6.84 -21.03
C GLU A 123 -45.07 7.96 -20.25
N GLN A 124 -44.42 7.59 -19.14
CA GLN A 124 -43.78 8.53 -18.24
C GLN A 124 -42.28 8.46 -18.41
N GLU A 125 -41.69 9.56 -18.84
CA GLU A 125 -40.24 9.73 -18.94
C GLU A 125 -39.74 10.70 -17.87
N ASP A 126 -38.52 10.52 -17.41
CA ASP A 126 -37.69 11.44 -16.59
C ASP A 126 -38.34 12.17 -15.39
N GLY A 127 -38.86 11.38 -14.43
CA GLY A 127 -39.03 11.89 -13.05
C GLY A 127 -40.08 12.96 -12.83
N LYS A 128 -40.80 13.41 -13.88
CA LYS A 128 -41.93 14.34 -13.77
C LYS A 128 -43.18 13.72 -14.38
N LEU A 129 -44.32 13.87 -13.67
CA LEU A 129 -45.58 13.39 -14.18
C LEU A 129 -45.95 14.15 -15.44
N VAL A 130 -46.03 13.45 -16.55
CA VAL A 130 -46.49 13.98 -17.83
C VAL A 130 -48.00 13.79 -17.93
N LEU A 131 -48.72 14.87 -18.08
CA LEU A 131 -50.17 14.84 -18.22
C LEU A 131 -50.59 14.73 -19.71
N PRO A 132 -51.73 14.07 -20.01
CA PRO A 132 -52.23 14.00 -21.39
C PRO A 132 -52.44 15.40 -21.97
N SER A 133 -52.00 15.63 -23.20
CA SER A 133 -52.17 16.91 -23.91
C SER A 133 -53.60 17.12 -24.41
N LYS A 134 -54.33 16.03 -24.71
CA LYS A 134 -55.73 16.05 -25.18
C LYS A 134 -56.39 14.69 -24.92
N CYS A 135 -57.72 14.68 -24.87
CA CYS A 135 -58.48 13.43 -24.83
C CYS A 135 -58.69 12.87 -26.26
N ASP A 136 -58.53 11.55 -26.40
CA ASP A 136 -58.73 10.81 -27.66
C ASP A 136 -60.14 10.25 -27.82
N GLY A 137 -61.06 10.62 -26.92
CA GLY A 137 -62.49 10.20 -26.96
C GLY A 137 -63.21 10.84 -28.11
N SER A 138 -64.05 10.04 -28.82
CA SER A 138 -64.85 10.51 -29.95
C SER A 138 -65.77 11.68 -29.51
N GLY A 139 -65.50 12.87 -30.01
CA GLY A 139 -66.30 14.06 -29.68
C GLY A 139 -65.90 14.78 -28.39
N CYS A 140 -64.89 14.36 -27.72
CA CYS A 140 -64.36 15.01 -26.51
C CYS A 140 -63.14 15.90 -26.83
N HIS A 141 -63.18 17.15 -26.40
CA HIS A 141 -62.17 18.18 -26.70
C HIS A 141 -61.42 18.58 -25.39
N ASN A 142 -61.43 17.72 -24.35
CA ASN A 142 -60.72 18.03 -23.12
C ASN A 142 -59.20 18.13 -23.35
N ARG A 143 -58.63 19.26 -22.93
CA ARG A 143 -57.16 19.52 -22.94
C ARG A 143 -56.64 19.86 -21.55
N LYS A 144 -57.46 19.75 -20.51
CA LYS A 144 -57.06 20.08 -19.15
C LYS A 144 -57.21 18.85 -18.27
N PHE A 145 -56.06 18.19 -18.07
CA PHE A 145 -55.90 17.07 -17.13
C PHE A 145 -55.21 17.56 -15.86
N LYS A 146 -55.60 16.98 -14.74
CA LYS A 146 -55.01 17.23 -13.43
C LYS A 146 -54.36 15.93 -12.90
N THR A 147 -53.49 16.07 -11.91
CA THR A 147 -52.93 14.93 -11.18
C THR A 147 -53.98 14.07 -10.49
N THR A 148 -55.13 14.62 -10.18
CA THR A 148 -56.31 13.91 -9.59
C THR A 148 -56.99 12.99 -10.59
N ASP A 149 -56.77 13.14 -11.89
CA ASP A 149 -57.37 12.35 -12.98
C ASP A 149 -56.56 11.07 -13.25
N LEU A 150 -55.43 10.88 -12.53
CA LEU A 150 -54.57 9.72 -12.59
C LEU A 150 -55.17 8.55 -11.80
N ASP A 151 -55.35 7.39 -12.44
CA ASP A 151 -55.75 6.16 -11.82
C ASP A 151 -54.49 5.38 -11.35
N LEU A 152 -54.23 5.44 -10.04
CA LEU A 152 -53.04 4.81 -9.44
C LEU A 152 -53.14 3.29 -9.43
N GLU A 153 -54.36 2.70 -9.41
CA GLU A 153 -54.56 1.26 -9.32
C GLU A 153 -54.34 0.56 -10.66
N ARG A 154 -54.67 1.27 -11.76
CA ARG A 154 -54.56 0.74 -13.13
C ARG A 154 -53.26 1.10 -13.81
N SER A 155 -52.52 2.05 -13.25
CA SER A 155 -51.23 2.49 -13.79
C SER A 155 -50.15 1.42 -13.60
N GLU A 156 -49.23 1.31 -14.55
CA GLU A 156 -48.12 0.36 -14.50
C GLU A 156 -46.90 0.95 -13.79
N TYR A 157 -46.35 0.19 -12.84
CA TYR A 157 -45.18 0.57 -12.08
C TYR A 157 -44.02 -0.38 -12.37
N VAL A 158 -42.78 0.17 -12.40
CA VAL A 158 -41.55 -0.58 -12.53
C VAL A 158 -40.67 -0.32 -11.31
N ASN A 159 -40.03 -1.35 -10.79
CA ASN A 159 -39.04 -1.19 -9.74
C ASN A 159 -37.86 -0.36 -10.27
N PHE A 160 -37.43 0.63 -9.51
CA PHE A 160 -36.34 1.52 -9.87
C PHE A 160 -35.38 1.69 -8.72
N GLN A 161 -34.08 1.68 -9.04
CA GLN A 161 -33.00 1.92 -8.11
C GLN A 161 -31.87 2.65 -8.81
N THR A 162 -31.12 3.48 -8.08
CA THR A 162 -29.92 4.13 -8.60
C THR A 162 -28.70 3.58 -7.85
N MET A 163 -27.61 3.37 -8.56
CA MET A 163 -26.31 3.09 -7.96
C MET A 163 -25.27 4.07 -8.53
N THR A 164 -24.19 4.26 -7.78
CA THR A 164 -23.05 5.05 -8.23
C THR A 164 -21.86 4.11 -8.43
N LEU A 165 -21.32 4.15 -9.64
CA LEU A 165 -20.08 3.45 -10.02
C LEU A 165 -18.90 4.41 -9.95
N GLN A 166 -17.76 3.88 -9.55
CA GLN A 166 -16.48 4.57 -9.52
C GLN A 166 -15.38 3.64 -10.02
N GLU A 167 -14.38 4.18 -10.72
CA GLU A 167 -13.21 3.39 -11.12
C GLU A 167 -12.46 2.89 -9.87
N ASP A 168 -11.87 1.70 -9.95
CA ASP A 168 -11.02 1.19 -8.86
C ASP A 168 -9.86 2.16 -8.63
N GLN A 169 -9.64 2.54 -7.37
CA GLN A 169 -8.57 3.45 -6.99
C GLN A 169 -7.18 2.94 -7.40
N ASN A 170 -7.02 1.63 -7.54
CA ASN A 170 -5.78 1.01 -7.97
C ASN A 170 -5.49 1.18 -9.47
N GLU A 171 -6.51 1.44 -10.28
CA GLU A 171 -6.41 1.64 -11.74
C GLU A 171 -6.33 3.11 -12.14
N LEU A 172 -6.52 4.03 -11.20
CA LEU A 172 -6.50 5.46 -11.46
C LEU A 172 -5.06 5.98 -11.52
N PRO A 173 -4.75 6.85 -12.50
CA PRO A 173 -3.50 7.62 -12.49
C PRO A 173 -3.37 8.47 -11.22
N SER A 174 -2.15 8.57 -10.69
CA SER A 174 -1.89 9.35 -9.47
C SER A 174 -2.29 10.82 -9.64
N GLY A 175 -3.18 11.31 -8.77
CA GLY A 175 -3.63 12.69 -8.75
C GLY A 175 -4.93 12.94 -9.52
N GLU A 176 -5.47 11.95 -10.20
CA GLU A 176 -6.82 12.04 -10.76
C GLU A 176 -7.85 11.67 -9.68
N ILE A 177 -8.94 12.44 -9.66
CA ILE A 177 -10.09 12.16 -8.79
C ILE A 177 -11.04 11.27 -9.60
N PRO A 178 -11.43 10.09 -9.06
CA PRO A 178 -12.36 9.22 -9.78
C PRO A 178 -13.70 9.92 -9.99
N GLU A 179 -14.15 9.97 -11.23
CA GLU A 179 -15.46 10.53 -11.57
C GLU A 179 -16.55 9.50 -11.24
N PRO A 180 -17.54 9.83 -10.39
CA PRO A 180 -18.65 8.94 -10.12
C PRO A 180 -19.65 8.97 -11.29
N LEU A 181 -20.09 7.78 -11.76
CA LEU A 181 -21.14 7.61 -12.75
C LEU A 181 -22.42 7.11 -12.08
N GLU A 182 -23.53 7.85 -12.25
CA GLU A 182 -24.85 7.40 -11.81
C GLU A 182 -25.39 6.35 -12.79
N VAL A 183 -25.82 5.19 -12.28
CA VAL A 183 -26.40 4.10 -13.05
C VAL A 183 -27.83 3.87 -12.60
N HIS A 184 -28.75 3.80 -13.53
CA HIS A 184 -30.17 3.55 -13.32
C HIS A 184 -30.49 2.07 -13.54
N LEU A 185 -31.12 1.46 -12.56
CA LEU A 185 -31.54 0.05 -12.56
C LEU A 185 -33.05 -0.04 -12.62
N TYR A 186 -33.55 -0.87 -13.50
CA TYR A 186 -34.99 -1.10 -13.70
C TYR A 186 -35.35 -2.58 -13.58
N GLY A 187 -36.54 -2.85 -13.10
CA GLY A 187 -37.14 -4.19 -13.09
C GLY A 187 -36.34 -5.22 -12.24
N ASP A 188 -35.88 -6.25 -12.89
CA ASP A 188 -35.19 -7.37 -12.25
C ASP A 188 -33.76 -7.04 -11.80
N LEU A 189 -33.11 -6.03 -12.39
CA LEU A 189 -31.78 -5.55 -11.98
C LEU A 189 -31.78 -4.86 -10.61
N VAL A 190 -32.97 -4.56 -10.08
CA VAL A 190 -33.12 -3.93 -8.77
C VAL A 190 -32.86 -4.95 -7.66
N ARG A 191 -31.96 -4.63 -6.71
CA ARG A 191 -31.50 -5.43 -5.57
C ARG A 191 -30.41 -6.48 -5.87
N ASP A 192 -29.97 -6.62 -7.11
CA ASP A 192 -28.91 -7.56 -7.46
C ASP A 192 -27.51 -7.06 -7.08
N VAL A 193 -27.43 -5.77 -6.75
CA VAL A 193 -26.16 -5.08 -6.49
C VAL A 193 -26.09 -4.56 -5.06
N ILE A 194 -24.96 -4.80 -4.43
CA ILE A 194 -24.64 -4.32 -3.09
C ILE A 194 -23.43 -3.35 -3.18
N GLY A 195 -23.40 -2.33 -2.34
CA GLY A 195 -22.24 -1.44 -2.25
C GLY A 195 -20.97 -2.23 -1.94
N GLY A 196 -19.89 -1.96 -2.67
CA GLY A 196 -18.62 -2.66 -2.59
C GLY A 196 -18.42 -3.77 -3.62
N ASN A 197 -19.43 -4.13 -4.39
CA ASN A 197 -19.26 -5.09 -5.47
C ASN A 197 -18.49 -4.47 -6.64
N HIS A 198 -17.57 -5.23 -7.20
CA HIS A 198 -17.02 -4.96 -8.52
C HIS A 198 -18.02 -5.46 -9.56
N VAL A 199 -18.46 -4.59 -10.42
CA VAL A 199 -19.48 -4.93 -11.42
C VAL A 199 -19.03 -4.53 -12.82
N ASN A 200 -19.41 -5.37 -13.77
CA ASN A 200 -19.37 -5.10 -15.17
C ASN A 200 -20.79 -4.76 -15.60
N VAL A 201 -21.01 -3.52 -16.09
CA VAL A 201 -22.31 -3.03 -16.48
C VAL A 201 -22.31 -2.72 -17.97
N VAL A 202 -23.23 -3.33 -18.69
CA VAL A 202 -23.55 -2.94 -20.07
C VAL A 202 -24.80 -2.08 -20.03
N GLY A 203 -24.75 -0.91 -20.65
CA GLY A 203 -25.88 0.01 -20.60
C GLY A 203 -25.81 1.13 -21.64
N ILE A 204 -26.86 1.88 -21.72
CA ILE A 204 -27.05 3.00 -22.68
C ILE A 204 -26.76 4.30 -21.95
N VAL A 205 -25.91 5.13 -22.53
CA VAL A 205 -25.59 6.45 -21.97
C VAL A 205 -26.73 7.42 -22.28
N LYS A 206 -27.32 8.00 -21.22
CA LYS A 206 -28.36 9.02 -21.34
C LYS A 206 -27.91 10.34 -20.68
N LEU A 207 -28.56 11.42 -21.05
CA LEU A 207 -28.35 12.75 -20.48
C LEU A 207 -29.56 13.14 -19.63
N LYS A 208 -29.34 13.46 -18.35
CA LYS A 208 -30.34 13.88 -17.40
C LYS A 208 -30.13 15.34 -17.03
N GLU A 209 -31.20 16.15 -17.01
CA GLU A 209 -31.13 17.55 -16.55
C GLU A 209 -30.68 17.62 -15.07
N THR A 210 -29.72 18.50 -14.79
CA THR A 210 -29.25 18.69 -13.39
C THR A 210 -30.28 19.47 -12.56
N LYS A 211 -30.94 20.42 -13.16
CA LYS A 211 -32.06 21.17 -12.59
C LYS A 211 -33.02 21.54 -13.74
N SER A 212 -34.33 21.57 -13.45
CA SER A 212 -35.33 21.96 -14.43
C SER A 212 -35.02 23.33 -15.08
N GLY A 213 -34.83 23.33 -16.40
CA GLY A 213 -34.49 24.54 -17.19
C GLY A 213 -32.97 24.88 -17.18
N SER A 214 -32.11 24.02 -16.69
CA SER A 214 -30.64 24.17 -16.77
C SER A 214 -30.14 23.71 -18.14
N LEU A 215 -29.10 24.40 -18.65
CA LEU A 215 -28.36 23.95 -19.85
C LEU A 215 -27.32 22.86 -19.53
N ASN A 216 -27.16 22.51 -18.26
CA ASN A 216 -26.22 21.51 -17.84
C ASN A 216 -26.92 20.17 -17.67
N TYR A 217 -26.38 19.15 -18.32
CA TYR A 217 -26.86 17.78 -18.27
C TYR A 217 -25.83 16.90 -17.59
N LYS A 218 -26.29 15.99 -16.73
CA LYS A 218 -25.47 14.94 -16.12
C LYS A 218 -25.56 13.67 -16.95
N ARG A 219 -24.43 13.02 -17.17
CA ARG A 219 -24.40 11.70 -17.83
C ARG A 219 -24.89 10.65 -16.83
N VAL A 220 -25.78 9.80 -17.27
CA VAL A 220 -26.25 8.63 -16.52
C VAL A 220 -26.20 7.42 -17.43
N LEU A 221 -25.95 6.26 -16.86
CA LEU A 221 -25.96 4.98 -17.58
C LEU A 221 -27.25 4.23 -17.23
N GLU A 222 -28.07 3.95 -18.22
CA GLU A 222 -29.23 3.07 -18.07
C GLU A 222 -28.77 1.62 -18.27
N ALA A 223 -28.74 0.82 -17.20
CA ALA A 223 -28.23 -0.53 -17.24
C ALA A 223 -29.16 -1.46 -18.03
N ASN A 224 -28.58 -2.16 -18.99
CA ASN A 224 -29.21 -3.25 -19.70
C ASN A 224 -28.90 -4.59 -19.02
N SER A 225 -27.63 -4.83 -18.67
CA SER A 225 -27.21 -6.02 -17.92
C SER A 225 -26.15 -5.67 -16.88
N ILE A 226 -26.06 -6.46 -15.83
CA ILE A 226 -25.06 -6.33 -14.77
C ILE A 226 -24.49 -7.69 -14.44
N ILE A 227 -23.17 -7.81 -14.46
CA ILE A 227 -22.45 -9.00 -14.04
C ILE A 227 -21.61 -8.61 -12.82
N SER A 228 -21.88 -9.23 -11.66
CA SER A 228 -21.02 -9.08 -10.49
C SER A 228 -19.70 -9.80 -10.74
N MET A 229 -18.58 -9.10 -10.59
CA MET A 229 -17.26 -9.66 -10.82
C MET A 229 -16.64 -10.08 -9.48
N ASN A 230 -16.21 -11.33 -9.38
CA ASN A 230 -15.34 -11.81 -8.31
C ASN A 230 -15.92 -11.84 -6.88
N ASP A 231 -17.17 -12.19 -6.69
CA ASP A 231 -17.72 -12.38 -5.35
C ASP A 231 -17.37 -13.78 -4.76
N SER A 232 -17.00 -14.74 -5.59
CA SER A 232 -16.55 -16.05 -5.13
C SER A 232 -15.25 -16.52 -5.81
N PRO A 233 -14.43 -17.37 -5.12
CA PRO A 233 -13.23 -17.95 -5.71
C PRO A 233 -13.52 -18.87 -6.90
N GLU A 234 -14.75 -19.36 -7.00
CA GLU A 234 -15.22 -20.19 -8.10
C GLU A 234 -15.39 -19.38 -9.38
N ASP A 235 -15.71 -18.09 -9.30
CA ASP A 235 -16.00 -17.20 -10.45
C ASP A 235 -14.73 -16.68 -11.17
N VAL A 236 -13.56 -16.82 -10.56
CA VAL A 236 -12.30 -16.38 -11.18
C VAL A 236 -11.84 -17.43 -12.21
N ASP A 237 -11.70 -17.00 -13.46
CA ASP A 237 -11.24 -17.85 -14.55
C ASP A 237 -9.72 -18.07 -14.46
N LEU A 238 -9.30 -19.31 -14.22
CA LEU A 238 -7.89 -19.71 -14.19
C LEU A 238 -7.59 -20.56 -15.43
N SER A 239 -6.56 -20.21 -16.18
CA SER A 239 -6.19 -21.00 -17.36
C SER A 239 -5.76 -22.42 -16.98
N GLU A 240 -5.94 -23.40 -17.88
CA GLU A 240 -5.50 -24.78 -17.65
C GLU A 240 -4.01 -24.86 -17.33
N LYS A 241 -3.19 -23.96 -17.90
CA LYS A 241 -1.76 -23.86 -17.61
C LYS A 241 -1.50 -23.42 -16.19
N ASP A 242 -2.23 -22.39 -15.70
CA ASP A 242 -2.09 -21.90 -14.33
C ASP A 242 -2.47 -23.00 -13.32
N VAL A 243 -3.55 -23.74 -13.59
CA VAL A 243 -3.99 -24.85 -12.74
C VAL A 243 -2.96 -25.98 -12.72
N ALA A 244 -2.37 -26.33 -13.85
CA ALA A 244 -1.31 -27.34 -13.91
C ALA A 244 -0.08 -26.93 -13.10
N GLU A 245 0.35 -25.67 -13.22
CA GLU A 245 1.49 -25.12 -12.47
C GLU A 245 1.21 -25.06 -10.96
N ILE A 246 0.00 -24.69 -10.55
CA ILE A 246 -0.45 -24.68 -9.14
C ILE A 246 -0.43 -26.11 -8.55
N ILE A 247 -0.91 -27.10 -9.30
CA ILE A 247 -0.92 -28.50 -8.85
C ILE A 247 0.50 -29.07 -8.77
N GLU A 248 1.39 -28.71 -9.69
CA GLU A 248 2.80 -29.11 -9.64
C GLU A 248 3.49 -28.50 -8.42
N LEU A 249 3.26 -27.23 -8.17
CA LEU A 249 3.80 -26.51 -7.01
C LEU A 249 3.33 -27.15 -5.69
N SER A 250 2.07 -27.55 -5.60
CA SER A 250 1.48 -28.15 -4.39
C SER A 250 2.11 -29.49 -3.98
N LYS A 251 2.83 -30.18 -4.87
CA LYS A 251 3.50 -31.46 -4.62
C LYS A 251 4.88 -31.33 -4.01
N ARG A 252 5.43 -30.12 -3.90
CA ARG A 252 6.76 -29.87 -3.33
C ARG A 252 6.75 -30.11 -1.82
N GLU A 253 7.73 -30.83 -1.29
CA GLU A 253 7.85 -31.13 0.15
C GLU A 253 8.02 -29.86 0.99
N ASN A 254 8.72 -28.84 0.48
CA ASN A 254 8.98 -27.57 1.14
C ASN A 254 7.96 -26.47 0.75
N LEU A 255 6.76 -26.82 0.31
CA LEU A 255 5.75 -25.89 -0.20
C LEU A 255 5.47 -24.74 0.78
N GLU A 256 5.18 -25.06 2.05
CA GLU A 256 4.80 -24.06 3.05
C GLU A 256 5.94 -23.06 3.30
N GLU A 257 7.19 -23.52 3.42
CA GLU A 257 8.36 -22.65 3.57
C GLU A 257 8.55 -21.76 2.32
N LEU A 258 8.38 -22.32 1.13
CA LEU A 258 8.50 -21.59 -0.13
C LEU A 258 7.43 -20.49 -0.25
N LEU A 259 6.18 -20.76 0.12
CA LEU A 259 5.09 -19.79 0.14
C LEU A 259 5.35 -18.69 1.17
N ILE A 260 5.83 -19.03 2.39
CA ILE A 260 6.19 -18.06 3.43
C ILE A 260 7.34 -17.17 2.97
N GLN A 261 8.38 -17.74 2.35
CA GLN A 261 9.51 -16.98 1.81
C GLN A 261 9.11 -16.08 0.64
N SER A 262 8.17 -16.53 -0.20
CA SER A 262 7.62 -15.77 -1.32
C SER A 262 6.61 -14.71 -0.88
N TYR A 263 6.10 -14.79 0.35
CA TYR A 263 5.23 -13.78 0.94
C TYR A 263 6.05 -12.59 1.42
N ALA A 264 5.86 -11.44 0.77
CA ALA A 264 6.64 -10.24 1.03
C ALA A 264 8.16 -10.53 1.10
N PRO A 265 8.79 -11.01 0.02
CA PRO A 265 10.17 -11.51 0.02
C PRO A 265 11.20 -10.44 0.41
N SER A 266 10.82 -9.17 0.31
CA SER A 266 11.64 -8.03 0.72
C SER A 266 11.77 -7.83 2.23
N ILE A 267 10.90 -8.47 3.03
CA ILE A 267 10.94 -8.41 4.49
C ILE A 267 11.68 -9.65 4.96
N TYR A 268 12.83 -9.45 5.60
CA TYR A 268 13.59 -10.54 6.19
C TYR A 268 13.06 -10.89 7.57
N GLY A 269 13.00 -12.17 7.90
CA GLY A 269 12.49 -12.67 9.18
C GLY A 269 10.95 -12.55 9.30
N TRP A 270 10.47 -12.56 10.52
CA TRP A 270 9.05 -12.54 10.86
C TRP A 270 8.25 -13.68 10.18
N GLU A 271 8.90 -14.85 10.02
CA GLU A 271 8.33 -15.98 9.27
C GLU A 271 6.98 -16.40 9.86
N HIS A 272 6.85 -16.39 11.19
CA HIS A 272 5.59 -16.69 11.90
C HIS A 272 4.49 -15.66 11.60
N VAL A 273 4.84 -14.36 11.43
CA VAL A 273 3.88 -13.32 11.04
C VAL A 273 3.46 -13.50 9.59
N LYS A 274 4.40 -13.78 8.69
CA LYS A 274 4.12 -14.09 7.27
C LYS A 274 3.26 -15.33 7.13
N GLN A 275 3.54 -16.38 7.90
CA GLN A 275 2.74 -17.60 7.96
C GLN A 275 1.32 -17.31 8.41
N ALA A 276 1.14 -16.53 9.46
CA ALA A 276 -0.18 -16.14 9.95
C ALA A 276 -0.95 -15.31 8.92
N LEU A 277 -0.31 -14.31 8.29
CA LEU A 277 -0.93 -13.51 7.23
C LEU A 277 -1.28 -14.35 6.00
N LEU A 278 -0.45 -15.32 5.66
CA LEU A 278 -0.75 -16.28 4.60
C LEU A 278 -2.00 -17.11 4.93
N TYR A 279 -2.15 -17.58 6.18
CA TYR A 279 -3.37 -18.26 6.61
C TYR A 279 -4.61 -17.36 6.57
N VAL A 280 -4.49 -16.06 6.85
CA VAL A 280 -5.59 -15.11 6.66
C VAL A 280 -6.03 -15.04 5.20
N GLN A 281 -5.06 -15.08 4.25
CA GLN A 281 -5.38 -15.08 2.82
C GLN A 281 -6.23 -16.26 2.40
N PHE A 282 -5.95 -17.47 2.93
CA PHE A 282 -6.75 -18.67 2.65
C PHE A 282 -8.06 -18.70 3.44
N GLY A 283 -8.03 -18.30 4.72
CA GLY A 283 -9.17 -18.36 5.64
C GLY A 283 -9.68 -19.78 5.91
N GLY A 284 -10.52 -19.95 6.94
CA GLY A 284 -11.24 -21.18 7.21
C GLY A 284 -12.57 -21.28 6.46
N VAL A 285 -13.32 -22.34 6.71
CA VAL A 285 -14.62 -22.61 6.10
C VAL A 285 -15.74 -22.12 7.00
N ARG A 286 -16.64 -21.31 6.49
CA ARG A 286 -17.87 -20.92 7.19
C ARG A 286 -18.76 -22.15 7.38
N GLN A 287 -19.24 -22.35 8.58
CA GLN A 287 -20.11 -23.48 8.92
C GLN A 287 -21.44 -22.98 9.48
N THR A 288 -22.52 -23.64 9.11
CA THR A 288 -23.83 -23.44 9.73
C THR A 288 -24.11 -24.64 10.64
N LYS A 289 -24.10 -24.41 11.97
CA LYS A 289 -24.43 -25.44 12.96
C LYS A 289 -25.83 -25.12 13.54
N GLY A 290 -26.86 -25.71 12.96
CA GLY A 290 -28.25 -25.40 13.28
C GLY A 290 -28.60 -23.95 12.96
N VAL A 291 -29.04 -23.18 13.94
CA VAL A 291 -29.34 -21.74 13.79
C VAL A 291 -28.09 -20.87 13.84
N ASN A 292 -26.98 -21.37 14.40
CA ASN A 292 -25.77 -20.60 14.62
C ASN A 292 -24.83 -20.68 13.40
N LYS A 293 -24.43 -19.52 12.88
CA LYS A 293 -23.40 -19.39 11.85
C LYS A 293 -22.04 -19.20 12.53
N VAL A 294 -21.10 -20.09 12.26
CA VAL A 294 -19.72 -19.99 12.74
C VAL A 294 -18.87 -19.38 11.65
N ARG A 295 -18.16 -18.30 11.98
CA ARG A 295 -17.26 -17.59 11.05
C ARG A 295 -16.10 -18.47 10.61
N GLY A 296 -15.65 -18.32 9.35
CA GLY A 296 -14.43 -18.92 8.83
C GLY A 296 -13.25 -17.93 8.81
N ASP A 297 -13.54 -16.65 8.96
CA ASP A 297 -12.57 -15.56 8.83
C ASP A 297 -11.62 -15.53 10.02
N ILE A 298 -10.31 -15.28 9.75
CA ILE A 298 -9.23 -15.24 10.74
C ILE A 298 -8.88 -13.77 10.98
N ASN A 299 -8.90 -13.34 12.25
CA ASN A 299 -8.57 -11.99 12.64
C ASN A 299 -7.18 -11.94 13.29
N ILE A 300 -6.34 -10.98 12.87
CA ILE A 300 -4.97 -10.83 13.37
C ILE A 300 -4.73 -9.39 13.86
N ILE A 301 -4.01 -9.25 14.98
CA ILE A 301 -3.48 -7.96 15.42
C ILE A 301 -1.95 -7.97 15.32
N LEU A 302 -1.41 -6.91 14.72
CA LEU A 302 0.02 -6.64 14.62
C LEU A 302 0.30 -5.38 15.45
N ALA A 303 1.04 -5.54 16.53
CA ALA A 303 1.43 -4.45 17.39
C ALA A 303 2.95 -4.25 17.28
N GLY A 304 3.44 -3.02 17.14
CA GLY A 304 4.87 -2.84 16.98
C GLY A 304 5.33 -1.40 16.97
N ASP A 305 6.66 -1.24 16.95
CA ASP A 305 7.26 0.07 16.83
C ASP A 305 6.87 0.75 15.50
N PRO A 306 6.70 2.08 15.48
CA PRO A 306 6.30 2.81 14.28
C PRO A 306 7.42 2.73 13.22
N ALA A 307 7.35 1.73 12.37
CA ALA A 307 8.24 1.55 11.21
C ALA A 307 7.47 1.62 9.88
N THR A 308 6.26 2.15 9.88
CA THR A 308 5.30 2.03 8.78
C THR A 308 5.29 3.20 7.80
N ALA A 309 5.77 4.38 8.18
CA ALA A 309 5.82 5.56 7.32
C ALA A 309 7.21 5.74 6.70
N LYS A 310 7.49 5.05 5.60
CA LYS A 310 8.76 5.12 4.85
C LYS A 310 8.65 6.09 3.67
N ALA A 311 8.18 7.31 3.90
CA ALA A 311 7.75 8.21 2.85
C ALA A 311 8.74 9.34 2.58
N LEU A 312 8.76 9.82 1.33
CA LEU A 312 9.44 11.01 0.86
C LEU A 312 8.42 12.10 0.53
N THR A 313 8.83 13.37 0.55
CA THR A 313 7.95 14.49 0.16
C THR A 313 7.59 14.43 -1.32
N LEU A 314 6.40 14.92 -1.68
CA LEU A 314 5.88 14.85 -3.05
C LEU A 314 6.75 15.58 -4.07
N ASP A 315 7.48 16.60 -3.66
CA ASP A 315 8.39 17.40 -4.49
C ASP A 315 9.75 16.73 -4.73
N THR A 316 10.05 15.63 -4.04
CA THR A 316 11.33 14.89 -4.20
C THR A 316 11.49 14.40 -5.64
N PRO A 317 12.54 14.82 -6.38
CA PRO A 317 12.78 14.37 -7.75
C PRO A 317 13.28 12.92 -7.76
N ILE A 318 12.71 12.11 -8.63
CA ILE A 318 13.05 10.68 -8.80
C ILE A 318 13.58 10.46 -10.22
N PRO A 319 14.77 9.86 -10.41
CA PRO A 319 15.31 9.56 -11.74
C PRO A 319 14.58 8.39 -12.37
N THR A 320 14.11 8.56 -13.62
CA THR A 320 13.47 7.53 -14.43
C THR A 320 14.19 7.31 -15.74
N LEU A 321 13.83 6.25 -16.49
CA LEU A 321 14.39 5.99 -17.84
C LEU A 321 14.17 7.17 -18.81
N VAL A 322 13.07 7.88 -18.67
CA VAL A 322 12.67 8.95 -19.60
C VAL A 322 13.19 10.32 -19.16
N GLY A 323 13.46 10.48 -17.86
CA GLY A 323 13.89 11.78 -17.31
C GLY A 323 13.63 11.86 -15.81
N TRP A 324 13.21 13.01 -15.33
CA TRP A 324 12.89 13.26 -13.93
C TRP A 324 11.36 13.32 -13.76
N LYS A 325 10.86 12.62 -12.74
CA LYS A 325 9.52 12.79 -12.18
C LYS A 325 9.63 13.20 -10.72
N THR A 326 8.63 13.84 -10.17
CA THR A 326 8.53 14.05 -8.73
C THR A 326 7.92 12.82 -8.05
N MET A 327 8.14 12.64 -6.74
CA MET A 327 7.56 11.54 -5.98
C MET A 327 6.02 11.51 -6.10
N GLY A 328 5.40 12.69 -6.19
CA GLY A 328 3.95 12.82 -6.41
C GLY A 328 3.49 12.25 -7.75
N GLU A 329 4.30 12.41 -8.81
CA GLU A 329 4.00 11.99 -10.18
C GLU A 329 4.32 10.52 -10.47
N ILE A 330 5.03 9.82 -9.57
CA ILE A 330 5.37 8.41 -9.75
C ILE A 330 4.12 7.53 -9.67
N GLN A 331 3.99 6.62 -10.64
CA GLN A 331 2.90 5.67 -10.79
C GLN A 331 3.43 4.23 -10.84
N ILE A 332 2.53 3.27 -10.64
CA ILE A 332 2.81 1.84 -10.85
C ILE A 332 3.17 1.64 -12.34
N GLY A 333 4.20 0.83 -12.60
CA GLY A 333 4.75 0.61 -13.95
C GLY A 333 5.83 1.62 -14.36
N ASP A 334 6.09 2.68 -13.58
CA ASP A 334 7.23 3.56 -13.83
C ASP A 334 8.55 2.82 -13.57
N THR A 335 9.52 3.00 -14.46
CA THR A 335 10.85 2.40 -14.30
C THR A 335 11.82 3.39 -13.64
N LEU A 336 12.33 3.01 -12.48
CA LEU A 336 13.34 3.72 -11.70
C LEU A 336 14.69 3.03 -11.78
N PHE A 337 15.60 3.33 -10.85
CA PHE A 337 16.92 2.70 -10.77
C PHE A 337 17.22 2.26 -9.34
N ASP A 338 17.80 1.08 -9.20
CA ASP A 338 18.24 0.50 -7.94
C ASP A 338 19.69 0.93 -7.56
N GLU A 339 20.26 0.32 -6.52
CA GLU A 339 21.62 0.59 -6.03
C GLU A 339 22.72 0.17 -7.00
N LEU A 340 22.45 -0.77 -7.89
CA LEU A 340 23.38 -1.23 -8.92
C LEU A 340 23.29 -0.35 -10.16
N GLY A 341 22.34 0.58 -10.20
CA GLY A 341 22.03 1.41 -11.37
C GLY A 341 21.22 0.67 -12.43
N GLU A 342 20.70 -0.51 -12.10
CA GLU A 342 19.84 -1.29 -13.00
C GLU A 342 18.39 -0.78 -12.96
N PRO A 343 17.65 -0.87 -14.06
CA PRO A 343 16.25 -0.50 -14.10
C PRO A 343 15.40 -1.40 -13.18
N CYS A 344 14.53 -0.79 -12.38
CA CYS A 344 13.55 -1.47 -11.55
C CYS A 344 12.16 -0.82 -11.69
N GLU A 345 11.11 -1.61 -11.62
CA GLU A 345 9.73 -1.15 -11.83
C GLU A 345 9.04 -0.81 -10.52
N VAL A 346 8.21 0.23 -10.52
CA VAL A 346 7.35 0.57 -9.38
C VAL A 346 6.17 -0.37 -9.37
N ILE A 347 6.13 -1.25 -8.38
CA ILE A 347 5.05 -2.24 -8.21
C ILE A 347 3.94 -1.74 -7.27
N LEU A 348 4.23 -0.74 -6.42
CA LEU A 348 3.30 -0.21 -5.43
C LEU A 348 3.49 1.27 -5.21
N THR A 349 2.38 2.00 -5.01
CA THR A 349 2.37 3.37 -4.51
C THR A 349 1.38 3.52 -3.36
N SER A 350 1.73 4.27 -2.32
CA SER A 350 0.77 4.62 -1.25
C SER A 350 -0.13 5.78 -1.69
N PRO A 351 -1.28 5.98 -1.06
CA PRO A 351 -1.95 7.27 -1.08
C PRO A 351 -1.04 8.37 -0.51
N VAL A 352 -1.35 9.63 -0.81
CA VAL A 352 -0.65 10.78 -0.22
C VAL A 352 -1.02 10.86 1.26
N MET A 353 0.00 10.93 2.11
CA MET A 353 -0.15 11.01 3.57
C MET A 353 0.13 12.45 4.02
N TYR A 354 -0.69 12.94 4.96
CA TYR A 354 -0.62 14.30 5.49
C TYR A 354 -0.28 14.27 6.99
N ASN A 355 0.18 15.39 7.52
CA ASN A 355 0.48 15.57 8.95
C ASN A 355 1.61 14.67 9.51
N HIS A 356 2.54 14.26 8.66
CA HIS A 356 3.73 13.52 9.07
C HIS A 356 4.88 14.46 9.46
N ASP A 357 5.68 14.07 10.43
CA ASP A 357 6.89 14.77 10.83
C ASP A 357 7.97 14.61 9.76
N VAL A 358 8.29 15.67 9.04
CA VAL A 358 9.29 15.70 7.96
C VAL A 358 10.62 16.26 8.45
N TYR A 359 11.70 15.64 7.98
CA TYR A 359 13.07 16.00 8.29
C TYR A 359 13.86 16.29 7.02
N GLU A 360 14.68 17.31 7.09
CA GLU A 360 15.66 17.63 6.05
C GLU A 360 16.99 16.98 6.42
N ILE A 361 17.51 16.16 5.53
CA ILE A 361 18.77 15.42 5.69
C ILE A 361 19.80 16.04 4.76
N GLU A 362 20.89 16.55 5.32
CA GLU A 362 22.01 17.17 4.62
C GLU A 362 23.20 16.21 4.57
N PHE A 363 23.87 16.18 3.42
CA PHE A 363 25.05 15.32 3.17
C PHE A 363 26.33 16.16 2.98
N ASP A 364 27.48 15.48 3.08
CA ASP A 364 28.82 16.08 2.99
C ASP A 364 29.20 16.57 1.59
N ASP A 365 28.41 16.27 0.57
CA ASP A 365 28.53 16.82 -0.78
C ASP A 365 27.60 18.04 -1.01
N GLY A 366 26.89 18.47 0.02
CA GLY A 366 25.94 19.58 -0.02
C GLY A 366 24.57 19.19 -0.60
N SER A 367 24.33 17.91 -0.86
CA SER A 367 23.00 17.44 -1.28
C SER A 367 22.04 17.38 -0.10
N ILE A 368 20.75 17.61 -0.38
CA ILE A 368 19.68 17.63 0.61
C ILE A 368 18.53 16.75 0.10
N ILE A 369 17.89 16.02 1.01
CA ILE A 369 16.66 15.28 0.75
C ILE A 369 15.70 15.42 1.94
N LYS A 370 14.40 15.50 1.65
CA LYS A 370 13.36 15.58 2.68
C LYS A 370 12.69 14.22 2.82
N ALA A 371 12.55 13.73 4.05
CA ALA A 371 11.96 12.43 4.32
C ALA A 371 11.19 12.44 5.64
N ASP A 372 10.25 11.53 5.77
CA ASP A 372 9.54 11.23 7.01
C ASP A 372 10.49 10.78 8.12
N GLY A 373 10.13 11.03 9.39
CA GLY A 373 10.92 10.61 10.54
C GLY A 373 11.14 9.10 10.64
N GLY A 374 10.19 8.30 10.17
CA GLY A 374 10.26 6.84 10.07
C GLY A 374 10.90 6.32 8.78
N HIS A 375 11.31 7.20 7.84
CA HIS A 375 11.91 6.77 6.57
C HIS A 375 13.22 6.01 6.78
N LEU A 376 13.39 4.91 6.05
CA LEU A 376 14.53 4.01 6.22
C LEU A 376 15.68 4.30 5.27
N TRP A 377 16.88 4.25 5.83
CA TRP A 377 18.14 4.46 5.14
C TRP A 377 19.08 3.29 5.35
N LEU A 378 19.64 2.75 4.29
CA LEU A 378 20.75 1.81 4.40
C LEU A 378 22.00 2.57 4.79
N THR A 379 22.45 2.45 6.05
CA THR A 379 23.58 3.21 6.57
C THR A 379 24.75 2.33 7.05
N GLU A 380 25.96 2.84 6.87
CA GLU A 380 27.15 2.29 7.48
C GLU A 380 27.59 3.18 8.65
N THR A 381 27.66 2.60 9.85
CA THR A 381 28.22 3.28 11.02
C THR A 381 29.75 3.20 11.03
N ARG A 382 30.41 3.98 11.88
CA ARG A 382 31.89 3.86 12.04
C ARG A 382 32.32 2.47 12.46
N ARG A 383 31.54 1.80 13.33
CA ARG A 383 31.83 0.44 13.78
C ARG A 383 31.79 -0.56 12.61
N SER A 384 30.75 -0.52 11.78
CA SER A 384 30.65 -1.39 10.61
C SER A 384 31.76 -1.14 9.59
N ARG A 385 32.11 0.14 9.34
CA ARG A 385 33.24 0.50 8.45
C ARG A 385 34.61 -0.02 8.93
N ILE A 386 34.89 0.06 10.24
CA ILE A 386 36.14 -0.47 10.81
C ILE A 386 36.16 -2.00 10.74
N SER A 387 35.06 -2.66 11.04
CA SER A 387 34.91 -4.12 10.98
C SER A 387 35.21 -4.65 9.57
N SER A 388 34.59 -4.06 8.55
CA SER A 388 34.84 -4.40 7.13
C SER A 388 36.30 -4.20 6.69
N GLN A 389 36.96 -3.14 7.21
CA GLN A 389 38.38 -2.89 6.91
C GLN A 389 39.32 -3.92 7.54
N ARG A 390 39.03 -4.39 8.73
CA ARG A 390 39.81 -5.40 9.43
C ARG A 390 39.75 -6.74 8.70
N LYS A 391 38.56 -7.16 8.23
CA LYS A 391 38.39 -8.38 7.43
C LYS A 391 39.23 -8.33 6.14
N GLN A 392 39.15 -7.28 5.37
CA GLN A 392 39.90 -7.14 4.11
C GLN A 392 41.42 -7.11 4.30
N LYS A 393 41.93 -6.67 5.46
CA LYS A 393 43.35 -6.78 5.78
C LYS A 393 43.75 -8.22 6.10
N ARG A 394 42.90 -9.00 6.81
CA ARG A 394 43.11 -10.42 7.09
C ARG A 394 43.15 -11.26 5.81
N ASP A 395 42.17 -11.09 4.94
CA ASP A 395 42.07 -11.85 3.67
C ASP A 395 43.26 -11.58 2.71
N ARG A 396 44.05 -10.53 2.95
CA ARG A 396 45.24 -10.19 2.14
C ARG A 396 46.57 -10.62 2.73
N THR A 397 46.59 -11.07 3.97
CA THR A 397 47.80 -11.52 4.67
C THR A 397 47.60 -12.98 5.09
N PRO A 398 48.13 -13.97 4.35
CA PRO A 398 48.11 -15.34 4.78
C PRO A 398 48.87 -15.43 6.14
N CYS A 399 48.24 -16.01 7.16
CA CYS A 399 48.92 -16.30 8.40
C CYS A 399 49.91 -17.45 8.18
N GLU A 400 51.19 -17.19 8.31
CA GLU A 400 52.23 -18.22 8.23
C GLU A 400 52.18 -19.19 9.42
N HIS A 401 51.45 -18.92 10.50
CA HIS A 401 51.27 -19.73 11.70
C HIS A 401 49.81 -19.84 12.14
N PRO A 402 49.09 -20.90 11.73
CA PRO A 402 47.67 -21.10 12.09
C PRO A 402 47.43 -21.32 13.61
N GLU A 403 48.46 -21.73 14.36
CA GLU A 403 48.37 -21.98 15.81
C GLU A 403 48.27 -20.70 16.69
N TYR A 404 48.55 -19.52 16.11
CA TYR A 404 48.36 -18.23 16.81
C TYR A 404 47.13 -17.44 16.32
N ALA A 405 46.18 -18.09 15.68
CA ALA A 405 44.91 -17.49 15.36
C ALA A 405 44.06 -17.33 16.63
N VAL A 406 44.47 -16.38 17.46
CA VAL A 406 43.77 -16.00 18.68
C VAL A 406 42.51 -15.20 18.27
N ASP A 407 41.42 -15.67 18.86
CA ASP A 407 40.16 -14.98 19.07
C ASP A 407 39.21 -14.81 17.87
N GLN A 408 38.35 -15.82 17.73
CA GLN A 408 37.19 -15.83 16.81
C GLN A 408 36.04 -14.93 17.32
N THR A 409 36.21 -14.11 18.35
CA THR A 409 35.14 -13.36 19.03
C THR A 409 34.83 -11.99 18.40
N HIS A 410 35.55 -11.55 17.36
CA HIS A 410 35.24 -10.29 16.72
C HIS A 410 34.27 -10.51 15.56
N LYS A 411 32.97 -10.54 15.87
CA LYS A 411 31.89 -10.53 14.87
C LYS A 411 32.03 -9.34 13.88
N MET A 412 31.78 -9.60 12.63
CA MET A 412 31.75 -8.57 11.58
C MET A 412 30.48 -7.72 11.74
N ILE A 413 30.62 -6.40 11.92
CA ILE A 413 29.52 -5.47 11.97
C ILE A 413 29.25 -4.98 10.55
N LEU A 414 28.06 -5.28 10.02
CA LEU A 414 27.62 -4.94 8.67
C LEU A 414 26.88 -3.59 8.64
N PRO A 415 26.62 -3.03 7.44
CA PRO A 415 25.66 -1.94 7.26
C PRO A 415 24.30 -2.31 7.87
N SER A 416 23.58 -1.33 8.40
CA SER A 416 22.27 -1.52 9.01
C SER A 416 21.26 -0.53 8.43
N VAL A 417 20.01 -0.95 8.37
CA VAL A 417 18.90 -0.04 8.04
C VAL A 417 18.53 0.75 9.29
N LYS A 418 18.41 2.08 9.16
CA LYS A 418 18.11 3.00 10.25
C LYS A 418 17.04 4.00 9.83
N THR A 419 16.16 4.37 10.75
CA THR A 419 15.20 5.44 10.52
C THR A 419 15.86 6.81 10.53
N THR A 420 15.21 7.81 9.95
CA THR A 420 15.67 9.20 10.00
C THR A 420 15.87 9.67 11.44
N LEU A 421 14.97 9.30 12.36
CA LEU A 421 15.05 9.64 13.77
C LEU A 421 16.25 8.97 14.46
N GLU A 422 16.47 7.68 14.26
CA GLU A 422 17.63 6.98 14.83
C GLU A 422 18.95 7.55 14.31
N ILE A 423 19.01 7.96 13.04
CA ILE A 423 20.19 8.62 12.48
C ILE A 423 20.42 9.97 13.17
N LYS A 424 19.35 10.74 13.40
CA LYS A 424 19.42 12.03 14.12
C LYS A 424 20.01 11.85 15.52
N ASP A 425 19.49 10.86 16.28
CA ASP A 425 19.92 10.61 17.66
C ASP A 425 21.36 10.10 17.75
N THR A 426 21.81 9.37 16.73
CA THR A 426 23.14 8.75 16.68
C THR A 426 24.09 9.40 15.65
N LEU A 427 23.81 10.64 15.24
CA LEU A 427 24.51 11.35 14.16
C LEU A 427 26.02 11.52 14.45
N TYR A 428 26.39 11.69 15.71
CA TYR A 428 27.75 11.90 16.16
C TYR A 428 28.26 10.71 16.98
N ILE A 429 29.56 10.47 16.92
CA ILE A 429 30.21 9.37 17.68
C ILE A 429 30.57 9.88 19.08
N ASN A 430 29.91 9.32 20.11
CA ASN A 430 30.26 9.48 21.53
C ASN A 430 30.91 10.85 21.88
N ASN A 431 30.14 11.91 21.97
CA ASN A 431 30.56 13.27 22.30
C ASN A 431 31.68 13.87 21.42
N THR A 432 31.92 13.30 20.24
CA THR A 432 32.87 13.85 19.27
C THR A 432 32.11 14.56 18.13
N LYS A 433 32.76 15.51 17.45
CA LYS A 433 32.21 16.15 16.24
C LYS A 433 32.31 15.26 14.99
N ARG A 434 32.66 13.95 15.13
CA ARG A 434 32.81 13.05 13.98
C ARG A 434 31.46 12.43 13.61
N LYS A 435 31.12 12.53 12.33
CA LYS A 435 29.90 11.95 11.77
C LYS A 435 29.93 10.42 11.80
N ASN A 436 28.82 9.82 12.19
CA ASN A 436 28.69 8.36 12.37
C ASN A 436 28.20 7.68 11.11
N HIS A 437 27.12 8.20 10.50
CA HIS A 437 26.37 7.52 9.43
C HIS A 437 26.86 7.90 8.04
N THR A 438 26.90 6.91 7.13
CA THR A 438 27.19 7.10 5.71
C THR A 438 26.23 6.24 4.89
N ILE A 439 25.88 6.74 3.69
CA ILE A 439 25.13 6.00 2.67
C ILE A 439 26.09 5.65 1.53
N PRO A 440 26.08 4.41 0.99
CA PRO A 440 26.89 4.06 -0.17
C PRO A 440 26.41 4.84 -1.41
N LEU A 441 27.34 5.04 -2.37
CA LEU A 441 26.98 5.60 -3.68
C LEU A 441 26.41 4.50 -4.57
N CYS A 442 25.48 4.87 -5.47
CA CYS A 442 25.02 3.97 -6.53
C CYS A 442 26.15 3.69 -7.55
N LEU A 443 26.03 2.57 -8.24
CA LEU A 443 26.85 2.29 -9.43
C LEU A 443 26.36 3.14 -10.62
N PRO A 444 27.14 3.23 -11.72
CA PRO A 444 26.69 3.94 -12.93
C PRO A 444 25.37 3.38 -13.45
N LEU A 445 24.42 4.26 -13.77
CA LEU A 445 23.11 3.84 -14.29
C LEU A 445 23.27 3.03 -15.58
N THR A 446 22.58 1.91 -15.67
CA THR A 446 22.53 1.07 -16.88
C THR A 446 21.43 1.60 -17.81
N LEU A 447 21.83 2.17 -18.90
CA LEU A 447 20.96 2.79 -19.90
C LEU A 447 21.31 2.27 -21.30
N PRO A 448 20.34 2.20 -22.24
CA PRO A 448 20.59 1.70 -23.59
C PRO A 448 21.46 2.65 -24.42
N ASP A 449 22.17 2.08 -25.39
CA ASP A 449 22.87 2.87 -26.40
C ASP A 449 21.87 3.67 -27.26
N LYS A 450 22.17 4.94 -27.48
CA LYS A 450 21.33 5.83 -28.30
C LYS A 450 22.07 6.29 -29.54
N GLN A 451 21.33 6.48 -30.63
CA GLN A 451 21.82 7.19 -31.79
C GLN A 451 21.80 8.69 -31.51
N LEU A 452 22.94 9.24 -31.14
CA LEU A 452 23.08 10.64 -30.79
C LEU A 452 23.49 11.47 -31.99
N PRO A 453 22.93 12.68 -32.18
CA PRO A 453 23.17 13.52 -33.36
C PRO A 453 24.62 14.01 -33.47
N ILE A 454 25.30 14.16 -32.34
CA ILE A 454 26.73 14.52 -32.28
C ILE A 454 27.43 13.46 -31.41
N PRO A 455 28.56 12.88 -31.83
CA PRO A 455 29.33 11.97 -30.99
C PRO A 455 29.63 12.57 -29.62
N PRO A 456 29.40 11.82 -28.52
CA PRO A 456 29.42 12.36 -27.13
C PRO A 456 30.74 13.05 -26.79
N TYR A 457 31.90 12.50 -27.15
CA TYR A 457 33.17 13.14 -26.83
C TYR A 457 33.32 14.49 -27.54
N THR A 458 32.99 14.56 -28.85
CA THR A 458 33.04 15.78 -29.65
C THR A 458 32.11 16.86 -29.06
N LEU A 459 30.91 16.48 -28.65
CA LEU A 459 29.99 17.41 -27.97
C LEU A 459 30.59 17.90 -26.65
N GLY A 460 31.13 17.00 -25.80
CA GLY A 460 31.78 17.36 -24.54
C GLY A 460 32.95 18.31 -24.73
N ALA A 461 33.82 18.04 -25.70
CA ALA A 461 34.95 18.94 -26.01
C ALA A 461 34.47 20.31 -26.50
N TRP A 462 33.40 20.38 -27.32
CA TRP A 462 32.85 21.67 -27.74
C TRP A 462 32.12 22.41 -26.60
N LEU A 463 31.44 21.71 -25.72
CA LEU A 463 30.79 22.33 -24.54
C LEU A 463 31.81 23.01 -23.61
N GLY A 464 33.02 22.44 -23.47
CA GLY A 464 34.14 23.08 -22.77
C GLY A 464 34.70 24.22 -23.60
N ASP A 465 35.67 23.98 -24.42
CA ASP A 465 36.48 24.97 -25.13
C ASP A 465 35.92 25.46 -26.47
N GLY A 466 34.69 25.07 -26.85
CA GLY A 466 34.04 25.50 -28.09
C GLY A 466 33.56 26.94 -28.06
N THR A 467 33.56 27.61 -29.19
CA THR A 467 33.00 28.94 -29.37
C THR A 467 31.48 28.86 -29.42
N SER A 468 30.79 29.59 -28.54
CA SER A 468 29.33 29.46 -28.35
C SER A 468 28.49 29.76 -29.59
N CYS A 469 28.94 30.62 -30.49
CA CYS A 469 28.21 31.06 -31.67
C CYS A 469 28.51 30.22 -32.95
N ASP A 470 29.49 29.32 -32.94
CA ASP A 470 29.85 28.53 -34.07
C ASP A 470 30.36 27.10 -33.72
N GLY A 471 30.78 26.32 -34.71
CA GLY A 471 31.32 24.96 -34.52
C GLY A 471 32.84 24.93 -34.38
N SER A 472 33.48 25.97 -33.87
CA SER A 472 34.93 26.00 -33.65
C SER A 472 35.30 25.68 -32.20
N ILE A 473 36.52 25.22 -32.00
CA ILE A 473 37.12 24.95 -30.69
C ILE A 473 38.48 25.63 -30.56
N THR A 474 38.76 26.12 -29.37
CA THR A 474 40.10 26.66 -29.02
C THR A 474 40.87 25.58 -28.28
N CYS A 475 41.93 25.05 -28.92
CA CYS A 475 42.59 23.86 -28.41
C CYS A 475 44.10 23.94 -28.59
N ALA A 476 44.86 23.72 -27.52
CA ALA A 476 46.33 23.61 -27.56
C ALA A 476 46.81 22.14 -27.67
N GLU A 477 46.01 21.19 -27.25
CA GLU A 477 46.35 19.76 -27.20
C GLU A 477 45.90 19.05 -28.49
N LYS A 478 46.88 18.46 -29.23
CA LYS A 478 46.60 17.79 -30.50
C LYS A 478 45.73 16.54 -30.34
N GLU A 479 45.87 15.84 -29.20
CA GLU A 479 45.09 14.62 -28.88
C GLU A 479 43.58 14.88 -28.86
N ILE A 480 43.10 16.06 -28.46
CA ILE A 480 41.68 16.41 -28.55
C ILE A 480 41.19 16.42 -29.98
N LEU A 481 41.98 17.05 -30.88
CA LEU A 481 41.64 17.14 -32.28
C LEU A 481 41.66 15.77 -32.96
N GLU A 482 42.61 14.92 -32.59
CA GLU A 482 42.67 13.52 -33.08
C GLU A 482 41.45 12.70 -32.61
N ASN A 483 41.00 12.88 -31.38
CA ASN A 483 39.81 12.21 -30.88
C ASN A 483 38.53 12.70 -31.57
N ILE A 484 38.42 14.01 -31.87
CA ILE A 484 37.31 14.58 -32.65
C ILE A 484 37.33 14.03 -34.10
N ASN A 485 38.52 13.87 -34.68
CA ASN A 485 38.66 13.28 -36.03
C ASN A 485 38.30 11.77 -36.03
N LYS A 486 38.62 11.02 -34.97
CA LYS A 486 38.16 9.63 -34.76
C LYS A 486 36.65 9.52 -34.66
N ASP A 487 35.97 10.53 -34.14
CA ASP A 487 34.50 10.62 -34.07
C ASP A 487 33.87 10.92 -35.45
N GLY A 488 34.65 11.03 -36.53
CA GLY A 488 34.20 11.22 -37.91
C GLY A 488 34.09 12.67 -38.36
N PHE A 489 34.59 13.64 -37.60
CA PHE A 489 34.66 15.04 -37.99
C PHE A 489 36.05 15.34 -38.61
N ILE A 490 36.12 16.41 -39.37
CA ILE A 490 37.37 16.96 -39.89
C ILE A 490 37.63 18.30 -39.20
N THR A 491 38.77 18.39 -38.53
CA THR A 491 39.22 19.62 -37.88
C THR A 491 40.12 20.42 -38.83
N ARG A 492 39.85 21.72 -38.99
CA ARG A 492 40.62 22.63 -39.85
C ARG A 492 41.10 23.83 -39.05
N LYS A 493 42.41 24.09 -39.08
CA LYS A 493 43.03 25.23 -38.41
C LYS A 493 42.49 26.53 -38.95
N GLN A 494 42.16 27.49 -38.05
CA GLN A 494 41.76 28.84 -38.41
C GLN A 494 42.99 29.73 -38.59
N PRO A 495 43.10 30.45 -39.70
CA PRO A 495 44.28 31.26 -39.97
C PRO A 495 44.44 32.45 -38.97
N SER A 496 43.36 32.95 -38.45
CA SER A 496 43.33 34.14 -37.57
C SER A 496 43.61 33.82 -36.11
N ASN A 497 43.62 32.53 -35.69
CA ASN A 497 43.81 32.16 -34.28
C ASN A 497 44.84 31.03 -34.16
N LYS A 498 45.86 31.25 -33.35
CA LYS A 498 46.95 30.30 -33.12
C LYS A 498 46.47 28.95 -32.62
N TYR A 499 45.41 28.94 -31.81
CA TYR A 499 44.85 27.74 -31.20
C TYR A 499 43.41 27.41 -31.65
N GLY A 500 42.86 28.20 -32.63
CA GLY A 500 41.51 28.03 -33.14
C GLY A 500 41.43 26.98 -34.23
N TYR A 501 40.46 26.05 -34.11
CA TYR A 501 40.14 25.03 -35.08
C TYR A 501 38.64 24.98 -35.36
N GLY A 502 38.26 25.05 -36.63
CA GLY A 502 36.89 24.81 -37.06
C GLY A 502 36.62 23.30 -37.22
N ILE A 503 35.49 22.83 -36.69
CA ILE A 503 35.03 21.43 -36.86
C ILE A 503 33.98 21.43 -37.97
N LEU A 504 34.32 20.86 -39.14
CA LEU A 504 33.48 20.91 -40.31
C LEU A 504 32.17 20.14 -40.09
N GLY A 505 31.02 20.76 -40.41
CA GLY A 505 29.69 20.19 -40.23
C GLY A 505 29.09 20.34 -38.83
N LEU A 506 29.91 20.59 -37.80
CA LEU A 506 29.41 20.65 -36.42
C LEU A 506 28.44 21.80 -36.18
N ARG A 507 28.66 23.00 -36.77
CA ARG A 507 27.78 24.18 -36.59
C ARG A 507 26.32 23.89 -36.98
N THR A 508 26.09 23.11 -38.03
CA THR A 508 24.76 22.74 -38.50
C THR A 508 24.06 21.86 -37.49
N LEU A 509 24.78 20.87 -36.94
CA LEU A 509 24.26 19.98 -35.89
C LEU A 509 23.99 20.70 -34.58
N LEU A 510 24.88 21.62 -34.18
CA LEU A 510 24.68 22.46 -32.99
C LEU A 510 23.45 23.35 -33.11
N ARG A 511 23.22 23.94 -34.30
CA ARG A 511 22.02 24.75 -34.57
C ARG A 511 20.75 23.90 -34.51
N LYS A 512 20.75 22.74 -35.13
CA LYS A 512 19.63 21.81 -35.16
C LYS A 512 19.23 21.36 -33.72
N ASN A 513 20.19 21.22 -32.82
CA ASN A 513 19.98 20.80 -31.44
C ASN A 513 19.90 21.98 -30.45
N ASN A 514 19.74 23.21 -30.93
CA ASN A 514 19.58 24.44 -30.12
C ASN A 514 20.72 24.68 -29.09
N LEU A 515 21.96 24.37 -29.49
CA LEU A 515 23.15 24.46 -28.64
C LEU A 515 23.94 25.76 -28.85
N LEU A 516 23.76 26.44 -30.00
CA LEU A 516 24.47 27.70 -30.28
C LEU A 516 23.97 28.80 -29.34
N ASN A 517 24.91 29.50 -28.70
CA ASN A 517 24.67 30.49 -27.64
C ASN A 517 23.83 29.98 -26.45
N ASN A 518 23.73 28.67 -26.31
CA ASN A 518 22.94 28.00 -25.26
C ASN A 518 23.63 26.68 -24.89
N LYS A 519 24.83 26.77 -24.34
CA LYS A 519 25.59 25.57 -23.94
C LYS A 519 24.85 24.83 -22.81
N HIS A 520 24.45 23.60 -23.08
CA HIS A 520 23.85 22.68 -22.10
C HIS A 520 24.03 21.26 -22.61
N ILE A 521 23.84 20.28 -21.74
CA ILE A 521 23.82 18.87 -22.13
C ILE A 521 22.39 18.49 -22.48
N PRO A 522 22.07 18.13 -23.74
CA PRO A 522 20.71 17.67 -24.09
C PRO A 522 20.32 16.41 -23.30
N LYS A 523 19.03 16.32 -22.94
CA LYS A 523 18.49 15.24 -22.09
C LYS A 523 18.78 13.83 -22.65
N GLU A 524 18.81 13.69 -23.98
CA GLU A 524 19.14 12.41 -24.66
C GLU A 524 20.54 11.89 -24.29
N TYR A 525 21.51 12.79 -24.11
CA TYR A 525 22.86 12.42 -23.70
C TYR A 525 22.96 12.03 -22.24
N LEU A 526 22.17 12.66 -21.36
CA LEU A 526 22.10 12.29 -19.94
C LEU A 526 21.42 10.92 -19.73
N ARG A 527 20.62 10.46 -20.70
CA ARG A 527 19.93 9.17 -20.69
C ARG A 527 20.48 8.18 -21.73
N ALA A 528 21.75 8.37 -22.13
CA ALA A 528 22.49 7.46 -23.01
C ALA A 528 23.28 6.41 -22.22
N SER A 529 23.88 5.43 -22.90
CA SER A 529 24.63 4.35 -22.23
C SER A 529 25.80 4.89 -21.41
N THR A 530 26.25 4.08 -20.44
CA THR A 530 27.39 4.43 -19.58
C THR A 530 28.65 4.80 -20.41
N LYS A 531 28.90 4.11 -21.53
CA LYS A 531 30.02 4.42 -22.43
C LYS A 531 29.86 5.79 -23.09
N GLN A 532 28.64 6.12 -23.53
CA GLN A 532 28.37 7.40 -24.20
C GLN A 532 28.42 8.57 -23.19
N ARG A 533 27.88 8.40 -22.01
CA ARG A 533 27.96 9.42 -20.92
C ARG A 533 29.40 9.64 -20.45
N LEU A 534 30.18 8.56 -20.30
CA LEU A 534 31.60 8.67 -19.98
C LEU A 534 32.37 9.38 -21.08
N ALA A 535 32.12 9.09 -22.36
CA ALA A 535 32.78 9.78 -23.47
C ALA A 535 32.45 11.28 -23.49
N LEU A 536 31.21 11.66 -23.19
CA LEU A 536 30.82 13.06 -23.03
C LEU A 536 31.57 13.75 -21.87
N LEU A 537 31.65 13.09 -20.72
CA LEU A 537 32.41 13.59 -19.59
C LEU A 537 33.90 13.70 -19.92
N GLN A 538 34.48 12.74 -20.62
CA GLN A 538 35.88 12.79 -21.07
C GLN A 538 36.15 14.00 -21.96
N GLY A 539 35.23 14.33 -22.89
CA GLY A 539 35.37 15.51 -23.73
C GLY A 539 35.40 16.82 -22.92
N LEU A 540 34.47 16.94 -21.90
CA LEU A 540 34.44 18.09 -20.96
C LEU A 540 35.70 18.15 -20.10
N MET A 541 36.20 17.02 -19.61
CA MET A 541 37.38 16.96 -18.73
C MET A 541 38.69 17.16 -19.50
N ASP A 542 38.78 16.76 -20.74
CA ASP A 542 39.95 17.02 -21.56
C ASP A 542 40.13 18.51 -21.82
N THR A 543 39.04 19.26 -21.92
CA THR A 543 39.04 20.74 -22.09
C THR A 543 39.13 21.47 -20.77
N ASP A 544 37.98 21.66 -20.10
CA ASP A 544 37.83 22.47 -18.85
C ASP A 544 38.18 21.69 -17.56
N GLY A 545 38.58 20.42 -17.66
CA GLY A 545 38.99 19.61 -16.52
C GLY A 545 40.48 19.78 -16.18
N CYS A 546 40.80 19.77 -14.89
CA CYS A 546 42.15 19.78 -14.38
C CYS A 546 42.40 18.56 -13.47
N GLN A 547 43.57 17.93 -13.65
CA GLN A 547 44.03 16.78 -12.86
C GLN A 547 45.41 17.05 -12.28
N PRO A 548 45.49 17.62 -11.06
CA PRO A 548 46.76 17.72 -10.36
C PRO A 548 47.25 16.32 -9.90
N LYS A 549 48.55 16.11 -9.88
CA LYS A 549 49.16 14.84 -9.49
C LYS A 549 48.73 14.44 -8.06
N ASN A 550 48.10 13.26 -7.89
CA ASN A 550 47.63 12.72 -6.61
C ASN A 550 46.58 13.54 -5.87
N ARG A 551 45.86 14.45 -6.53
CA ARG A 551 44.75 15.24 -5.96
C ARG A 551 43.44 14.89 -6.65
N CYS A 552 42.33 15.49 -6.18
CA CYS A 552 41.03 15.37 -6.84
C CYS A 552 41.05 16.02 -8.25
N ALA A 553 40.30 15.40 -9.15
CA ALA A 553 39.96 16.02 -10.41
C ALA A 553 39.04 17.20 -10.18
N THR A 554 39.19 18.26 -11.00
CA THR A 554 38.30 19.42 -10.90
C THR A 554 37.77 19.77 -12.29
N PHE A 555 36.50 20.14 -12.34
CA PHE A 555 35.86 20.75 -13.52
C PHE A 555 35.40 22.15 -13.13
N THR A 556 35.62 23.16 -13.96
CA THR A 556 35.28 24.55 -13.62
C THR A 556 34.50 25.15 -14.80
N SER A 557 33.36 25.77 -14.51
CA SER A 557 32.59 26.52 -15.50
C SER A 557 31.93 27.76 -14.88
N SER A 558 31.83 28.84 -15.67
CA SER A 558 31.06 30.02 -15.31
C SER A 558 29.57 29.89 -15.67
N ASP A 559 29.20 28.93 -16.46
CA ASP A 559 27.80 28.67 -16.81
C ASP A 559 27.13 27.74 -15.78
N ASN A 560 26.20 28.31 -15.00
CA ASN A 560 25.46 27.59 -13.95
C ASN A 560 24.54 26.48 -14.51
N LYS A 561 24.03 26.64 -15.75
CA LYS A 561 23.18 25.62 -16.38
C LYS A 561 24.01 24.41 -16.79
N LEU A 562 25.11 24.63 -17.50
CA LEU A 562 26.05 23.57 -17.85
C LEU A 562 26.57 22.85 -16.62
N MET A 563 26.85 23.59 -15.53
CA MET A 563 27.35 23.03 -14.29
C MET A 563 26.34 22.08 -13.62
N LYS A 564 25.05 22.42 -13.66
CA LYS A 564 23.96 21.54 -13.18
C LYS A 564 23.85 20.28 -14.02
N ASP A 565 23.94 20.39 -15.35
CA ASP A 565 23.90 19.26 -16.27
C ASP A 565 25.11 18.32 -16.07
N VAL A 566 26.30 18.89 -15.87
CA VAL A 566 27.53 18.14 -15.57
C VAL A 566 27.41 17.43 -14.21
N SER A 567 26.76 18.05 -13.22
CA SER A 567 26.47 17.43 -11.92
C SER A 567 25.58 16.18 -12.11
N GLU A 568 24.49 16.30 -12.86
CA GLU A 568 23.61 15.17 -13.16
C GLU A 568 24.38 14.07 -13.90
N LEU A 569 25.20 14.42 -14.89
CA LEU A 569 26.06 13.49 -15.61
C LEU A 569 26.98 12.71 -14.66
N MET A 570 27.65 13.41 -13.73
CA MET A 570 28.55 12.80 -12.76
C MET A 570 27.80 11.86 -11.81
N TYR A 571 26.66 12.28 -11.24
CA TYR A 571 25.86 11.41 -10.36
C TYR A 571 25.34 10.16 -11.11
N SER A 572 24.93 10.32 -12.37
CA SER A 572 24.51 9.19 -13.22
C SER A 572 25.62 8.19 -13.52
N LEU A 573 26.88 8.58 -13.37
CA LEU A 573 28.08 7.73 -13.47
C LEU A 573 28.59 7.25 -12.10
N GLY A 574 27.83 7.48 -11.01
CA GLY A 574 28.23 7.09 -9.66
C GLY A 574 29.37 7.94 -9.08
N ILE A 575 29.60 9.14 -9.59
CA ILE A 575 30.70 10.02 -9.18
C ILE A 575 30.18 11.06 -8.20
N LYS A 576 30.61 10.96 -6.94
CA LYS A 576 30.38 12.00 -5.92
C LYS A 576 31.29 13.20 -6.14
N HIS A 577 30.72 14.39 -6.08
CA HIS A 577 31.47 15.65 -6.23
C HIS A 577 30.97 16.70 -5.22
N SER A 578 31.78 17.70 -4.97
CA SER A 578 31.40 18.86 -4.15
C SER A 578 31.52 20.12 -4.98
N PHE A 579 30.63 21.09 -4.76
CA PHE A 579 30.68 22.39 -5.41
C PHE A 579 31.33 23.42 -4.51
N THR A 580 32.11 24.32 -5.16
CA THR A 580 32.67 25.47 -4.52
C THR A 580 32.59 26.67 -5.49
N GLU A 581 31.98 27.73 -5.07
CA GLU A 581 32.07 29.00 -5.81
C GLU A 581 33.47 29.57 -5.66
N ILE A 582 34.04 29.97 -6.77
CA ILE A 582 35.38 30.59 -6.80
C ILE A 582 35.32 31.91 -7.55
N ASP A 583 36.11 32.85 -7.08
CA ASP A 583 36.33 34.08 -7.78
C ASP A 583 37.23 33.85 -8.99
N ALA A 584 36.71 34.12 -10.18
CA ALA A 584 37.46 34.05 -11.44
C ALA A 584 37.64 35.46 -11.98
N PHE A 585 38.86 35.96 -11.93
CA PHE A 585 39.19 37.29 -12.42
C PHE A 585 39.72 37.25 -13.85
N LEU A 586 39.13 38.02 -14.74
CA LEU A 586 39.64 38.27 -16.08
C LEU A 586 39.69 39.79 -16.30
N ASN A 587 40.88 40.30 -16.64
CA ASN A 587 41.11 41.73 -16.82
C ASN A 587 40.62 42.60 -15.64
N GLY A 588 40.78 42.10 -14.37
CA GLY A 588 40.41 42.81 -13.16
C GLY A 588 38.94 42.79 -12.81
N LYS A 589 38.08 42.11 -13.64
CA LYS A 589 36.65 41.93 -13.38
C LYS A 589 36.40 40.49 -12.91
N ASN A 590 35.68 40.36 -11.81
CA ASN A 590 35.27 39.09 -11.28
C ASN A 590 34.03 38.60 -12.06
N TYR A 591 34.13 37.39 -12.64
CA TYR A 591 33.05 36.75 -13.37
C TYR A 591 32.35 35.65 -12.56
N GLY A 592 32.90 35.30 -11.39
CA GLY A 592 32.45 34.14 -10.63
C GLY A 592 32.54 32.83 -11.44
N SER A 593 32.87 31.76 -10.83
CA SER A 593 32.76 30.45 -11.48
C SER A 593 32.51 29.35 -10.43
N ASN A 594 31.91 28.26 -10.88
CA ASN A 594 31.66 27.10 -10.04
C ASN A 594 32.71 26.02 -10.35
N ARG A 595 33.27 25.45 -9.29
CA ARG A 595 34.21 24.33 -9.37
C ARG A 595 33.59 23.08 -8.76
N ALA A 596 33.49 21.98 -9.53
CA ALA A 596 33.23 20.65 -9.04
C ALA A 596 34.55 19.94 -8.75
N ALA A 597 34.73 19.41 -7.53
CA ALA A 597 35.90 18.64 -7.13
C ALA A 597 35.49 17.19 -6.80
N PHE A 598 36.19 16.19 -7.36
CA PHE A 598 35.79 14.79 -7.23
C PHE A 598 36.95 13.80 -7.46
N PHE A 599 36.72 12.55 -7.03
CA PHE A 599 37.56 11.40 -7.33
C PHE A 599 36.74 10.37 -8.11
N SER A 600 37.34 9.67 -9.07
CA SER A 600 36.69 8.63 -9.85
C SER A 600 37.65 7.49 -10.16
N GLU A 601 37.13 6.27 -10.16
CA GLU A 601 37.82 5.07 -10.65
C GLU A 601 37.68 4.92 -12.18
N LEU A 602 36.72 5.63 -12.79
CA LEU A 602 36.56 5.68 -14.23
C LEU A 602 37.63 6.55 -14.85
N PRO A 603 38.15 6.22 -16.05
CA PRO A 603 39.12 7.04 -16.77
C PRO A 603 38.45 8.34 -17.25
N LEU A 604 38.76 9.45 -16.59
CA LEU A 604 38.11 10.75 -16.84
C LEU A 604 38.68 11.49 -18.04
N PHE A 605 39.82 11.08 -18.53
CA PHE A 605 40.56 11.76 -19.58
C PHE A 605 40.93 10.80 -20.69
N ARG A 606 40.98 11.33 -21.93
CA ARG A 606 41.61 10.66 -23.07
C ARG A 606 43.01 11.20 -23.36
N ILE A 607 43.34 12.39 -22.87
CA ILE A 607 44.66 12.97 -22.92
C ILE A 607 45.59 12.21 -21.99
N GLU A 608 46.63 11.58 -22.55
CA GLU A 608 47.55 10.70 -21.78
C GLU A 608 48.20 11.42 -20.61
N ARG A 609 48.68 12.61 -20.78
CA ARG A 609 49.27 13.46 -19.70
C ARG A 609 48.32 13.69 -18.51
N LYS A 610 47.03 13.92 -18.75
CA LYS A 610 46.03 14.11 -17.69
C LYS A 610 45.65 12.75 -17.07
N LEU A 611 45.53 11.71 -17.85
CA LEU A 611 45.19 10.36 -17.40
C LEU A 611 46.26 9.76 -16.49
N GLU A 612 47.56 9.90 -16.82
CA GLU A 612 48.67 9.44 -15.97
C GLU A 612 48.68 10.09 -14.60
N ASN A 613 48.20 11.33 -14.48
CA ASN A 613 48.08 12.04 -13.19
C ASN A 613 46.87 11.59 -12.40
N GLN A 614 45.90 10.91 -13.02
CA GLN A 614 44.68 10.43 -12.36
C GLN A 614 45.00 9.20 -11.52
N LYS A 615 44.59 9.25 -10.24
CA LYS A 615 44.70 8.11 -9.35
C LYS A 615 43.45 7.24 -9.49
N LEU A 616 43.51 6.13 -10.19
CA LEU A 616 42.39 5.21 -10.43
C LEU A 616 41.94 4.43 -9.19
N LYS A 617 42.81 4.34 -8.16
CA LYS A 617 42.41 3.72 -6.86
C LYS A 617 42.05 4.83 -5.87
N ILE A 618 40.77 5.01 -5.67
CA ILE A 618 40.25 6.04 -4.75
C ILE A 618 40.10 5.51 -3.31
N SER A 619 40.09 6.45 -2.37
CA SER A 619 39.80 6.16 -0.96
C SER A 619 38.37 5.66 -0.79
N LYS A 620 38.13 4.72 0.14
CA LYS A 620 36.80 4.26 0.50
C LYS A 620 35.87 5.40 0.97
N ILE A 621 36.41 6.51 1.45
CA ILE A 621 35.66 7.71 1.85
C ILE A 621 34.95 8.33 0.65
N SER A 622 35.57 8.31 -0.52
CA SER A 622 35.00 8.88 -1.75
C SER A 622 33.87 8.03 -2.35
N LYS A 623 33.69 6.80 -1.87
CA LYS A 623 32.59 5.89 -2.31
C LYS A 623 31.34 6.00 -1.43
N ARG A 624 31.25 6.98 -0.54
CA ARG A 624 30.18 7.15 0.46
C ARG A 624 29.81 8.60 0.62
N ARG A 625 28.54 8.83 0.99
CA ARG A 625 28.04 10.12 1.49
C ARG A 625 27.93 10.07 3.00
N TYR A 626 28.47 11.07 3.71
CA TYR A 626 28.29 11.26 5.14
C TYR A 626 27.06 12.12 5.39
N ILE A 627 26.18 11.68 6.27
CA ILE A 627 25.07 12.51 6.77
C ILE A 627 25.66 13.55 7.70
N THR A 628 25.47 14.84 7.38
CA THR A 628 26.06 15.96 8.12
C THR A 628 25.10 16.60 9.10
N ASP A 629 23.82 16.65 8.76
CA ASP A 629 22.79 17.19 9.63
C ASP A 629 21.43 16.54 9.35
N VAL A 630 20.54 16.55 10.37
CA VAL A 630 19.15 16.09 10.27
C VAL A 630 18.28 17.07 11.07
N ARG A 631 17.51 17.88 10.37
CA ARG A 631 16.68 18.94 10.95
C ARG A 631 15.20 18.67 10.74
N LYS A 632 14.37 18.84 11.77
CA LYS A 632 12.91 18.83 11.61
C LYS A 632 12.48 20.11 10.88
N ILE A 633 11.61 19.94 9.89
CA ILE A 633 11.01 21.04 9.12
C ILE A 633 9.48 21.03 9.30
N GLU A 634 8.79 22.00 8.69
CA GLU A 634 7.32 21.99 8.64
C GLU A 634 6.78 20.74 7.96
N THR A 635 5.58 20.30 8.36
CA THR A 635 4.92 19.12 7.80
C THR A 635 4.56 19.35 6.34
N GLU A 636 5.06 18.47 5.47
CA GLU A 636 4.75 18.45 4.05
C GLU A 636 4.05 17.12 3.69
N PRO A 637 3.20 17.09 2.66
CA PRO A 637 2.61 15.84 2.20
C PRO A 637 3.69 14.88 1.71
N VAL A 638 3.55 13.59 2.08
CA VAL A 638 4.52 12.56 1.77
C VAL A 638 3.87 11.38 1.05
N LYS A 639 4.63 10.65 0.26
CA LYS A 639 4.20 9.47 -0.49
C LYS A 639 5.26 8.38 -0.44
N CYS A 640 4.80 7.17 -0.52
CA CYS A 640 5.59 5.95 -0.42
C CYS A 640 5.48 5.15 -1.72
N ILE A 641 6.56 4.54 -2.18
CA ILE A 641 6.56 3.65 -3.34
C ILE A 641 7.30 2.35 -3.02
N GLN A 642 6.97 1.28 -3.71
CA GLN A 642 7.72 0.04 -3.66
C GLN A 642 8.18 -0.33 -5.06
N VAL A 643 9.43 -0.78 -5.18
CA VAL A 643 10.04 -1.23 -6.43
C VAL A 643 10.26 -2.74 -6.42
N ASP A 644 10.35 -3.35 -7.60
CA ASP A 644 10.58 -4.78 -7.79
C ASP A 644 12.04 -5.20 -7.56
N SER A 645 12.97 -4.21 -7.37
CA SER A 645 14.38 -4.52 -7.11
C SER A 645 14.52 -5.50 -5.93
N PRO A 646 15.49 -6.42 -5.96
CA PRO A 646 15.64 -7.47 -4.93
C PRO A 646 15.76 -6.92 -3.51
N ASN A 647 16.43 -5.78 -3.38
CA ASN A 647 16.69 -5.13 -2.08
C ASN A 647 15.69 -4.03 -1.74
N LYS A 648 14.67 -3.79 -2.61
CA LYS A 648 13.68 -2.70 -2.46
C LYS A 648 14.31 -1.32 -2.27
N LEU A 649 15.51 -1.15 -2.81
CA LEU A 649 16.25 0.10 -2.83
C LEU A 649 16.00 0.81 -4.17
N PHE A 650 15.86 2.12 -4.12
CA PHE A 650 15.76 2.97 -5.30
C PHE A 650 16.46 4.29 -5.08
N LEU A 651 16.74 5.00 -6.18
CA LEU A 651 17.41 6.29 -6.16
C LEU A 651 16.41 7.43 -6.07
N ALA A 652 16.68 8.38 -5.17
CA ALA A 652 15.88 9.58 -4.96
C ALA A 652 16.75 10.84 -4.88
N GLY A 653 16.15 11.99 -5.17
CA GLY A 653 16.85 13.27 -5.19
C GLY A 653 17.72 13.45 -6.44
N LYS A 654 18.02 14.71 -6.81
CA LYS A 654 18.89 15.02 -7.96
C LYS A 654 20.30 14.47 -7.84
N SER A 655 20.73 14.18 -6.62
CA SER A 655 22.00 13.57 -6.31
C SER A 655 22.00 12.04 -6.31
N MET A 656 20.88 11.41 -6.69
CA MET A 656 20.73 9.95 -6.77
C MET A 656 21.10 9.26 -5.46
N ILE A 657 20.38 9.64 -4.38
CA ILE A 657 20.59 9.11 -3.03
C ILE A 657 19.82 7.80 -2.89
N LEU A 658 20.47 6.80 -2.34
CA LEU A 658 19.89 5.48 -2.14
C LEU A 658 18.93 5.49 -0.95
N THR A 659 17.69 5.02 -1.15
CA THR A 659 16.62 4.95 -0.17
C THR A 659 15.91 3.60 -0.19
N HIS A 660 15.22 3.24 0.90
CA HIS A 660 14.56 1.94 1.07
C HIS A 660 13.07 2.11 1.38
N ASN A 661 12.23 1.16 0.89
CA ASN A 661 10.81 1.16 1.24
C ASN A 661 10.18 -0.23 1.27
N THR A 662 9.37 -0.52 2.31
CA THR A 662 8.64 -1.78 2.43
C THR A 662 7.43 -1.63 3.35
N GLN A 663 6.22 -2.09 2.93
CA GLN A 663 5.02 -2.15 3.76
C GLN A 663 4.36 -3.53 3.66
N LEU A 664 4.30 -4.26 4.79
CA LEU A 664 3.74 -5.60 4.87
C LEU A 664 2.22 -5.62 4.63
N MET A 665 1.50 -4.64 5.17
CA MET A 665 0.03 -4.58 5.04
C MET A 665 -0.42 -4.29 3.61
N ILE A 666 0.26 -3.37 2.91
CA ILE A 666 -0.05 -3.04 1.51
C ILE A 666 0.21 -4.24 0.61
N TYR A 667 1.31 -4.98 0.84
CA TYR A 667 1.57 -6.22 0.12
C TYR A 667 0.45 -7.23 0.33
N SER A 668 0.02 -7.42 1.60
CA SER A 668 -1.05 -8.34 1.98
C SER A 668 -2.39 -7.95 1.37
N GLN A 669 -2.71 -6.64 1.31
CA GLN A 669 -3.92 -6.10 0.68
C GLN A 669 -3.98 -6.46 -0.80
N LYS A 670 -2.91 -6.21 -1.56
CA LYS A 670 -2.89 -6.48 -3.02
C LYS A 670 -2.89 -7.96 -3.36
N LEU A 671 -2.33 -8.79 -2.47
CA LEU A 671 -2.35 -10.22 -2.62
C LEU A 671 -3.76 -10.80 -2.39
N ALA A 672 -4.56 -10.17 -1.53
CA ALA A 672 -5.93 -10.57 -1.25
C ALA A 672 -6.78 -10.53 -2.53
N MET A 673 -7.69 -11.47 -2.68
CA MET A 673 -8.68 -11.48 -3.75
C MET A 673 -9.55 -10.22 -3.70
N LYS A 674 -9.97 -9.84 -2.48
CA LYS A 674 -10.67 -8.59 -2.16
C LYS A 674 -10.06 -8.05 -0.88
N GLY A 675 -9.30 -6.97 -0.95
CA GLY A 675 -8.60 -6.38 0.18
C GLY A 675 -8.84 -4.88 0.26
N GLU A 676 -9.40 -4.41 1.38
CA GLU A 676 -9.64 -3.00 1.65
C GLU A 676 -8.74 -2.49 2.76
N LEU A 677 -8.04 -1.39 2.52
CA LEU A 677 -7.14 -0.75 3.49
C LEU A 677 -7.72 0.58 3.96
N SER A 678 -7.77 0.77 5.26
CA SER A 678 -8.14 2.03 5.88
C SER A 678 -7.13 2.44 6.94
N THR A 679 -6.83 3.75 7.00
CA THR A 679 -5.98 4.34 8.04
C THR A 679 -6.88 5.06 9.04
N ALA A 680 -6.84 4.66 10.30
CA ALA A 680 -7.73 5.18 11.34
C ALA A 680 -7.56 6.70 11.59
N GLY A 681 -6.36 7.25 11.43
CA GLY A 681 -6.09 8.68 11.62
C GLY A 681 -6.75 9.62 10.61
N GLY A 682 -7.22 9.10 9.47
CA GLY A 682 -7.88 9.86 8.40
C GLY A 682 -9.32 9.43 8.11
N ALA A 683 -9.74 8.29 8.62
CA ALA A 683 -11.08 7.76 8.42
C ALA A 683 -12.03 8.25 9.53
N SER A 684 -13.15 8.85 9.16
CA SER A 684 -14.24 9.11 10.13
C SER A 684 -14.94 7.80 10.48
N LEU A 685 -15.68 7.77 11.59
CA LEU A 685 -16.55 6.65 12.01
C LEU A 685 -17.37 6.05 10.85
N VAL A 686 -17.76 6.91 9.93
CA VAL A 686 -18.53 6.63 8.73
C VAL A 686 -17.69 5.87 7.69
N GLY A 687 -16.41 6.19 7.58
CA GLY A 687 -15.50 5.55 6.61
C GLY A 687 -15.19 4.09 6.91
N LEU A 688 -15.27 3.67 8.19
CA LEU A 688 -15.03 2.26 8.56
C LEU A 688 -16.28 1.39 8.49
N THR A 689 -17.44 1.95 8.77
CA THR A 689 -18.70 1.17 8.87
C THR A 689 -19.66 1.45 7.73
N ALA A 690 -20.44 2.52 7.82
CA ALA A 690 -21.28 3.01 6.73
C ALA A 690 -21.88 4.39 7.06
N ALA A 691 -22.13 5.19 6.02
CA ALA A 691 -22.86 6.45 6.09
C ALA A 691 -24.24 6.35 5.46
N LEU A 692 -25.15 7.10 6.05
CA LEU A 692 -26.43 7.41 5.42
C LEU A 692 -26.44 8.89 5.04
N THR A 693 -26.52 9.18 3.76
CA THR A 693 -26.69 10.53 3.21
C THR A 693 -28.07 10.66 2.60
N LYS A 694 -28.62 11.86 2.59
CA LYS A 694 -29.89 12.15 1.92
C LYS A 694 -29.63 13.07 0.73
N GLU A 695 -29.93 12.59 -0.46
CA GLU A 695 -29.81 13.36 -1.71
C GLU A 695 -31.15 13.33 -2.44
N GLU A 696 -31.64 14.46 -2.91
CA GLU A 696 -32.89 14.61 -3.67
C GLU A 696 -34.09 13.83 -3.07
N ASP A 697 -34.26 13.90 -1.73
CA ASP A 697 -35.26 13.15 -0.94
C ASP A 697 -35.11 11.62 -0.92
N ARG A 698 -33.99 11.10 -1.35
CA ARG A 698 -33.64 9.68 -1.25
C ARG A 698 -32.53 9.45 -0.24
N PHE A 699 -32.61 8.32 0.44
CA PHE A 699 -31.52 7.88 1.31
C PHE A 699 -30.54 7.05 0.48
N ILE A 700 -29.28 7.42 0.55
CA ILE A 700 -28.16 6.73 -0.10
C ILE A 700 -27.29 6.16 1.00
N VAL A 701 -26.95 4.88 0.87
CA VAL A 701 -26.05 4.17 1.77
C VAL A 701 -24.66 4.13 1.16
N ASN A 702 -23.71 4.73 1.87
CA ASN A 702 -22.28 4.67 1.52
C ASN A 702 -21.62 3.64 2.45
N PRO A 703 -21.27 2.44 1.99
CA PRO A 703 -20.59 1.43 2.79
C PRO A 703 -19.18 1.88 3.13
N GLY A 704 -18.72 1.54 4.35
CA GLY A 704 -17.35 1.77 4.77
C GLY A 704 -16.48 0.52 4.56
N THR A 705 -15.20 0.63 4.91
CA THR A 705 -14.16 -0.39 4.66
C THR A 705 -14.56 -1.81 5.05
N LEU A 706 -15.20 -2.01 6.20
CA LEU A 706 -15.62 -3.34 6.65
C LEU A 706 -16.75 -3.94 5.78
N ALA A 707 -17.68 -3.11 5.30
CA ALA A 707 -18.73 -3.56 4.40
C ALA A 707 -18.22 -3.74 2.97
N LEU A 708 -17.29 -2.89 2.52
CA LEU A 708 -16.61 -3.02 1.23
C LEU A 708 -15.78 -4.31 1.15
N ALA A 709 -15.15 -4.71 2.26
CA ALA A 709 -14.36 -5.94 2.36
C ALA A 709 -15.19 -7.22 2.54
N ASP A 710 -16.52 -7.20 2.38
CA ASP A 710 -17.36 -8.41 2.54
C ASP A 710 -16.84 -9.55 1.65
N ASN A 711 -16.68 -10.76 2.23
CA ASN A 711 -16.02 -11.94 1.67
C ASN A 711 -14.51 -11.79 1.38
N GLY A 712 -13.89 -10.74 1.88
CA GLY A 712 -12.47 -10.41 1.70
C GLY A 712 -11.73 -10.19 3.01
N ILE A 713 -10.77 -9.25 2.98
CA ILE A 713 -9.91 -8.90 4.12
C ILE A 713 -9.94 -7.38 4.31
N ALA A 714 -10.30 -6.94 5.50
CA ALA A 714 -10.20 -5.55 5.93
C ALA A 714 -8.87 -5.32 6.65
N PHE A 715 -8.04 -4.43 6.12
CA PHE A 715 -6.79 -3.99 6.74
C PHE A 715 -7.02 -2.63 7.41
N ILE A 716 -6.74 -2.54 8.69
CA ILE A 716 -6.92 -1.32 9.47
C ILE A 716 -5.58 -0.92 10.06
N ASP A 717 -5.02 0.15 9.55
CA ASP A 717 -3.75 0.70 10.02
C ASP A 717 -3.98 1.81 11.06
N GLU A 718 -2.99 2.04 11.93
CA GLU A 718 -3.03 3.06 12.99
C GLU A 718 -4.28 2.96 13.90
N ALA A 719 -4.71 1.76 14.22
CA ALA A 719 -5.92 1.54 15.02
C ALA A 719 -5.83 2.13 16.44
N ASP A 720 -4.62 2.41 16.95
CA ASP A 720 -4.37 3.13 18.19
C ASP A 720 -4.93 4.56 18.21
N LYS A 721 -5.20 5.15 17.04
CA LYS A 721 -5.78 6.50 16.88
C LYS A 721 -7.30 6.51 16.85
N MET A 722 -7.96 5.35 16.86
CA MET A 722 -9.42 5.23 16.83
C MET A 722 -10.05 5.74 18.12
N GLU A 723 -11.22 6.36 17.99
CA GLU A 723 -12.09 6.67 19.11
C GLU A 723 -12.73 5.39 19.69
N PRO A 724 -12.98 5.31 21.00
CA PRO A 724 -13.61 4.13 21.64
C PRO A 724 -14.95 3.73 21.01
N THR A 725 -15.72 4.70 20.50
CA THR A 725 -17.01 4.47 19.81
C THR A 725 -16.83 3.79 18.45
N GLU A 726 -15.73 4.06 17.75
CA GLU A 726 -15.38 3.43 16.49
C GLU A 726 -14.92 1.99 16.70
N LEU A 727 -14.05 1.79 17.67
CA LEU A 727 -13.60 0.46 18.08
C LEU A 727 -14.78 -0.44 18.47
N ALA A 728 -15.79 0.08 19.18
CA ALA A 728 -16.98 -0.70 19.56
C ALA A 728 -17.76 -1.21 18.34
N LYS A 729 -17.84 -0.44 17.24
CA LYS A 729 -18.52 -0.86 16.00
C LYS A 729 -17.68 -1.86 15.19
N VAL A 730 -16.37 -1.64 15.07
CA VAL A 730 -15.46 -2.64 14.49
C VAL A 730 -15.55 -3.95 15.25
N HIS A 731 -15.54 -3.89 16.58
CA HIS A 731 -15.73 -5.03 17.46
C HIS A 731 -17.05 -5.78 17.19
N GLN A 732 -18.16 -5.05 16.98
CA GLN A 732 -19.45 -5.66 16.63
C GLN A 732 -19.41 -6.34 15.27
N ALA A 733 -18.82 -5.69 14.25
CA ALA A 733 -18.70 -6.26 12.90
C ALA A 733 -17.85 -7.54 12.87
N MET A 734 -16.72 -7.56 13.61
CA MET A 734 -15.85 -8.75 13.74
C MET A 734 -16.56 -9.95 14.36
N GLU A 735 -17.52 -9.73 15.26
CA GLU A 735 -18.26 -10.83 15.92
C GLU A 735 -19.47 -11.27 15.12
N GLN A 736 -20.32 -10.30 14.76
CA GLN A 736 -21.64 -10.56 14.18
C GLN A 736 -21.59 -10.71 12.66
N GLN A 737 -20.49 -10.26 12.02
CA GLN A 737 -20.29 -10.27 10.57
C GLN A 737 -21.36 -9.45 9.80
N PHE A 738 -21.95 -8.47 10.47
CA PHE A 738 -22.82 -7.47 9.86
C PHE A 738 -22.78 -6.14 10.64
N ILE A 739 -23.15 -5.08 9.94
CA ILE A 739 -23.25 -3.73 10.48
C ILE A 739 -24.71 -3.31 10.43
N LYS A 740 -25.29 -2.92 11.58
CA LYS A 740 -26.63 -2.34 11.65
C LYS A 740 -26.56 -0.82 11.56
N ILE A 741 -27.42 -0.26 10.75
CA ILE A 741 -27.62 1.18 10.61
C ILE A 741 -29.05 1.49 11.00
N ASP A 742 -29.20 2.16 12.14
CA ASP A 742 -30.48 2.62 12.66
C ASP A 742 -30.45 4.15 12.70
N LYS A 743 -30.88 4.83 11.65
CA LYS A 743 -30.85 6.29 11.55
C LYS A 743 -31.99 6.82 10.68
N GLY A 744 -32.67 7.86 11.16
CA GLY A 744 -33.70 8.57 10.37
C GLY A 744 -34.92 7.71 10.03
N GLY A 745 -35.29 6.74 10.87
CA GLY A 745 -36.41 5.83 10.65
C GLY A 745 -36.10 4.65 9.70
N LEU A 746 -34.86 4.53 9.27
CA LEU A 746 -34.36 3.42 8.46
C LEU A 746 -33.63 2.42 9.34
N HIS A 747 -33.96 1.15 9.17
CA HIS A 747 -33.29 0.01 9.78
C HIS A 747 -32.72 -0.87 8.67
N MET A 748 -31.40 -0.86 8.53
CA MET A 748 -30.70 -1.60 7.49
C MET A 748 -29.57 -2.43 8.09
N THR A 749 -29.30 -3.57 7.50
CA THR A 749 -28.18 -4.44 7.87
C THR A 749 -27.30 -4.65 6.64
N LEU A 750 -26.01 -4.30 6.75
CA LEU A 750 -24.99 -4.57 5.75
C LEU A 750 -24.15 -5.75 6.18
N ASN A 751 -23.81 -6.64 5.27
CA ASN A 751 -22.86 -7.71 5.54
C ASN A 751 -21.45 -7.13 5.71
N ALA A 752 -20.69 -7.70 6.65
CA ALA A 752 -19.29 -7.39 6.90
C ALA A 752 -18.56 -8.70 7.27
N ARG A 753 -18.71 -9.69 6.39
CA ARG A 753 -18.13 -11.03 6.53
C ARG A 753 -16.70 -11.02 6.02
N CYS A 754 -15.81 -10.38 6.72
CA CYS A 754 -14.41 -10.22 6.34
C CYS A 754 -13.45 -10.68 7.45
N ALA A 755 -12.27 -11.13 7.05
CA ALA A 755 -11.13 -11.22 7.94
C ALA A 755 -10.63 -9.82 8.27
N THR A 756 -10.17 -9.59 9.49
CA THR A 756 -9.69 -8.26 9.91
C THR A 756 -8.23 -8.36 10.35
N VAL A 757 -7.37 -7.59 9.68
CA VAL A 757 -5.95 -7.41 10.06
C VAL A 757 -5.78 -6.00 10.58
N VAL A 758 -5.41 -5.88 11.85
CA VAL A 758 -5.28 -4.60 12.55
C VAL A 758 -3.82 -4.35 12.86
N ALA A 759 -3.30 -3.17 12.49
CA ALA A 759 -2.00 -2.71 12.93
C ALA A 759 -2.13 -1.55 13.92
N CYS A 760 -1.30 -1.54 14.95
CA CYS A 760 -1.29 -0.51 15.98
C CYS A 760 0.13 -0.23 16.48
N ASN A 761 0.38 1.04 16.82
CA ASN A 761 1.65 1.51 17.38
C ASN A 761 1.55 1.67 18.89
N PRO A 762 2.68 1.55 19.63
CA PRO A 762 2.70 1.79 21.06
C PRO A 762 2.48 3.27 21.39
N VAL A 763 1.84 3.56 22.51
CA VAL A 763 1.44 4.91 22.96
C VAL A 763 2.60 5.88 23.08
N GLU A 764 3.74 5.39 23.57
CA GLU A 764 4.93 6.20 23.78
C GLU A 764 5.85 6.25 22.55
N GLY A 765 5.36 5.77 21.37
CA GLY A 765 6.12 5.73 20.14
C GLY A 765 7.24 4.68 20.12
N ARG A 766 7.45 3.93 21.19
CA ARG A 766 8.39 2.84 21.30
C ARG A 766 7.82 1.74 22.18
N TRP A 767 8.05 0.50 21.81
CA TRP A 767 7.61 -0.65 22.60
C TRP A 767 8.40 -0.74 23.92
N ASP A 768 7.68 -0.77 25.03
CA ASP A 768 8.25 -0.96 26.36
C ASP A 768 8.12 -2.45 26.74
N THR A 769 9.24 -3.16 26.75
CA THR A 769 9.30 -4.58 27.10
C THR A 769 8.96 -4.87 28.57
N THR A 770 8.90 -3.85 29.42
CA THR A 770 8.51 -3.98 30.83
C THR A 770 7.01 -3.88 31.04
N LYS A 771 6.24 -3.49 29.99
CA LYS A 771 4.80 -3.34 30.00
C LYS A 771 4.14 -4.46 29.21
N THR A 772 2.91 -4.80 29.60
CA THR A 772 2.08 -5.76 28.84
C THR A 772 1.52 -5.14 27.56
N LEU A 773 1.01 -5.97 26.63
CA LEU A 773 0.39 -5.50 25.38
C LEU A 773 -0.68 -4.41 25.64
N PRO A 774 -1.69 -4.60 26.51
CA PRO A 774 -2.71 -3.58 26.76
C PRO A 774 -2.15 -2.28 27.36
N GLN A 775 -1.03 -2.35 28.07
CA GLN A 775 -0.37 -1.16 28.64
C GLN A 775 0.43 -0.39 27.60
N ASN A 776 0.98 -1.10 26.61
CA ASN A 776 1.68 -0.50 25.47
C ASN A 776 0.72 0.10 24.44
N ILE A 777 -0.47 -0.48 24.27
CA ILE A 777 -1.49 -0.02 23.31
C ILE A 777 -2.64 0.64 24.05
N LYS A 778 -2.75 1.96 23.97
CA LYS A 778 -3.82 2.75 24.61
C LYS A 778 -5.14 2.64 23.85
N ASN A 779 -6.27 2.74 24.55
CA ASN A 779 -7.63 2.83 24.02
C ASN A 779 -8.29 1.53 23.53
N PHE A 780 -7.65 0.37 23.62
CA PHE A 780 -8.31 -0.87 23.24
C PHE A 780 -9.09 -1.45 24.42
N PRO A 781 -10.43 -1.65 24.29
CA PRO A 781 -11.20 -2.38 25.28
C PRO A 781 -10.71 -3.84 25.38
N ASP A 782 -10.72 -4.41 26.56
CA ASP A 782 -10.33 -5.80 26.81
C ASP A 782 -11.08 -6.78 25.91
N SER A 783 -12.38 -6.53 25.70
CA SER A 783 -13.22 -7.33 24.84
C SER A 783 -12.79 -7.31 23.37
N PHE A 784 -12.06 -6.29 22.90
CA PHE A 784 -11.57 -6.18 21.54
C PHE A 784 -10.38 -7.10 21.29
N LEU A 785 -9.41 -7.12 22.21
CA LEU A 785 -8.22 -7.98 22.09
C LEU A 785 -8.55 -9.47 22.08
N THR A 786 -9.59 -9.87 22.79
CA THR A 786 -10.05 -11.27 22.82
C THR A 786 -10.73 -11.75 21.52
N ARG A 787 -10.92 -10.87 20.52
CA ARG A 787 -11.52 -11.19 19.21
C ARG A 787 -10.51 -11.61 18.16
N PHE A 788 -9.24 -11.35 18.41
CA PHE A 788 -8.20 -11.78 17.48
C PHE A 788 -7.86 -13.25 17.71
N ASP A 789 -7.71 -13.97 16.62
CA ASP A 789 -7.33 -15.39 16.63
C ASP A 789 -5.82 -15.55 16.86
N LEU A 790 -5.03 -14.58 16.36
CA LEU A 790 -3.59 -14.46 16.55
C LEU A 790 -3.19 -12.99 16.75
N GLY A 791 -2.10 -12.77 17.46
CA GLY A 791 -1.52 -11.44 17.63
C GLY A 791 0.00 -11.54 17.76
N PHE A 792 0.71 -10.56 17.21
CA PHE A 792 2.17 -10.55 17.21
C PHE A 792 2.70 -9.18 17.56
N ILE A 793 3.83 -9.19 18.27
CA ILE A 793 4.53 -7.98 18.68
C ILE A 793 5.78 -7.84 17.84
N MET A 794 5.76 -6.86 16.93
CA MET A 794 6.87 -6.57 16.02
C MET A 794 7.80 -5.54 16.67
N ILE A 795 8.83 -5.99 17.38
CA ILE A 795 9.82 -5.13 18.02
C ILE A 795 11.10 -5.18 17.19
N ASP A 796 11.70 -4.03 16.96
CA ASP A 796 13.04 -3.94 16.37
C ASP A 796 14.07 -4.36 17.44
N GLN A 797 14.31 -5.66 17.55
CA GLN A 797 15.33 -6.21 18.45
C GLN A 797 16.70 -6.13 17.77
N HIS A 798 17.66 -5.54 18.44
CA HIS A 798 19.06 -5.56 18.01
C HIS A 798 19.65 -6.96 18.21
N ASP A 799 19.34 -7.88 17.32
CA ASP A 799 20.02 -9.17 17.24
C ASP A 799 21.07 -9.10 16.13
N GLU A 800 22.36 -9.19 16.51
CA GLU A 800 23.47 -9.11 15.57
C GLU A 800 23.39 -10.16 14.45
N THR A 801 22.82 -11.33 14.73
CA THR A 801 22.66 -12.41 13.73
C THR A 801 21.53 -12.10 12.76
N PHE A 802 20.43 -11.55 13.24
CA PHE A 802 19.30 -11.11 12.44
C PHE A 802 19.67 -9.91 11.57
N ASP A 803 20.33 -8.91 12.17
CA ASP A 803 20.81 -7.71 11.46
C ASP A 803 21.86 -8.09 10.40
N GLU A 804 22.72 -9.08 10.66
CA GLU A 804 23.68 -9.59 9.69
C GLU A 804 22.99 -10.28 8.52
N ALA A 805 22.04 -11.15 8.75
CA ALA A 805 21.33 -11.87 7.72
C ALA A 805 20.48 -10.91 6.88
N MET A 806 19.80 -9.95 7.51
CA MET A 806 19.06 -8.88 6.82
C MET A 806 20.01 -8.05 5.93
N ALA A 807 21.15 -7.63 6.48
CA ALA A 807 22.13 -6.84 5.74
C ALA A 807 22.77 -7.62 4.59
N ARG A 808 23.06 -8.93 4.76
CA ARG A 808 23.55 -9.80 3.67
C ARG A 808 22.56 -9.87 2.52
N ARG A 809 21.27 -10.05 2.83
CA ARG A 809 20.21 -10.12 1.84
C ARG A 809 20.00 -8.78 1.14
N ILE A 810 19.97 -7.66 1.88
CA ILE A 810 19.86 -6.31 1.32
C ILE A 810 21.07 -5.96 0.43
N LEU A 811 22.25 -6.52 0.70
CA LEU A 811 23.44 -6.27 -0.08
C LEU A 811 23.68 -7.25 -1.24
N GLY A 812 22.78 -8.20 -1.46
CA GLY A 812 22.90 -9.22 -2.49
C GLY A 812 24.16 -10.08 -2.33
N LEU A 813 24.67 -10.26 -1.09
CA LEU A 813 25.87 -11.04 -0.81
C LEU A 813 25.63 -12.55 -0.74
N ASP A 814 24.36 -12.96 -0.68
CA ASP A 814 23.92 -14.35 -0.69
C ASP A 814 23.65 -14.86 -2.14
N VAL A 815 24.55 -14.57 -3.05
CA VAL A 815 24.42 -14.82 -4.51
C VAL A 815 24.49 -16.32 -4.88
N GLU A 816 24.69 -17.25 -3.97
CA GLU A 816 24.89 -18.66 -4.29
C GLU A 816 23.69 -19.59 -4.07
N GLU A 817 22.55 -19.09 -3.59
CA GLU A 817 21.31 -19.87 -3.63
C GLU A 817 20.29 -19.18 -4.55
N THR A 818 20.15 -19.70 -5.76
CA THR A 818 18.96 -19.52 -6.59
C THR A 818 17.75 -20.05 -5.81
N ARG A 819 17.22 -19.25 -4.89
CA ARG A 819 15.96 -19.59 -4.23
C ARG A 819 14.85 -19.37 -5.24
N ASP A 820 14.16 -20.42 -5.60
CA ASP A 820 12.95 -20.36 -6.41
C ASP A 820 11.89 -19.55 -5.64
N PHE A 821 11.73 -18.27 -5.95
CA PHE A 821 10.60 -17.48 -5.44
C PHE A 821 9.40 -17.65 -6.38
N ILE A 822 8.24 -17.81 -5.79
CA ILE A 822 6.98 -17.79 -6.53
C ILE A 822 6.67 -16.34 -6.91
N SER A 823 6.34 -16.09 -8.18
CA SER A 823 5.93 -14.76 -8.63
C SER A 823 4.66 -14.29 -7.91
N PHE A 824 4.50 -12.97 -7.79
CA PHE A 824 3.32 -12.38 -7.13
C PHE A 824 2.01 -12.86 -7.75
N ASP A 825 1.93 -12.88 -9.08
CA ASP A 825 0.72 -13.30 -9.81
C ASP A 825 0.41 -14.78 -9.60
N LEU A 826 1.42 -15.65 -9.63
CA LEU A 826 1.23 -17.07 -9.39
C LEU A 826 0.81 -17.33 -7.93
N LEU A 827 1.40 -16.61 -6.97
CA LEU A 827 1.00 -16.68 -5.57
C LEU A 827 -0.46 -16.27 -5.37
N LYS A 828 -0.90 -15.19 -6.03
CA LYS A 828 -2.30 -14.72 -6.00
C LYS A 828 -3.25 -15.78 -6.59
N LYS A 829 -2.92 -16.32 -7.75
CA LYS A 829 -3.69 -17.40 -8.39
C LYS A 829 -3.74 -18.66 -7.52
N TYR A 830 -2.62 -19.00 -6.87
CA TYR A 830 -2.54 -20.14 -5.94
C TYR A 830 -3.51 -19.99 -4.76
N ILE A 831 -3.55 -18.80 -4.15
CA ILE A 831 -4.47 -18.50 -3.05
C ILE A 831 -5.93 -18.62 -3.50
N ILE A 832 -6.26 -18.04 -4.65
CA ILE A 832 -7.62 -18.11 -5.22
C ILE A 832 -8.03 -19.56 -5.45
N TYR A 833 -7.15 -20.37 -6.05
CA TYR A 833 -7.41 -21.78 -6.29
C TYR A 833 -7.58 -22.56 -4.97
N GLY A 834 -6.71 -22.33 -3.99
CA GLY A 834 -6.78 -22.98 -2.68
C GLY A 834 -8.06 -22.64 -1.90
N LYS A 835 -8.65 -21.46 -2.09
CA LYS A 835 -9.94 -21.08 -1.48
C LYS A 835 -11.14 -21.91 -1.97
N ARG A 836 -11.05 -22.55 -3.12
CA ARG A 836 -12.09 -23.45 -3.66
C ARG A 836 -12.26 -24.70 -2.80
N PHE A 837 -11.23 -25.13 -2.08
CA PHE A 837 -11.29 -26.27 -1.18
C PHE A 837 -12.11 -25.96 0.09
N LYS A 838 -12.88 -26.94 0.57
CA LYS A 838 -13.74 -26.80 1.77
C LYS A 838 -13.37 -27.87 2.82
N PRO A 839 -12.15 -27.80 3.41
CA PRO A 839 -11.64 -28.85 4.28
C PRO A 839 -12.49 -29.08 5.52
N LYS A 840 -12.70 -30.36 5.85
CA LYS A 840 -13.33 -30.83 7.08
C LYS A 840 -12.28 -31.35 8.05
N LEU A 841 -12.47 -31.16 9.35
CA LEU A 841 -11.57 -31.72 10.35
C LEU A 841 -11.85 -33.23 10.51
N THR A 842 -10.78 -34.01 10.69
CA THR A 842 -10.90 -35.43 11.05
C THR A 842 -11.38 -35.58 12.50
N GLU A 843 -11.96 -36.73 12.83
CA GLU A 843 -12.37 -37.04 14.20
C GLU A 843 -11.20 -37.05 15.16
N GLU A 844 -10.02 -37.51 14.72
CA GLU A 844 -8.77 -37.51 15.49
C GLU A 844 -8.31 -36.11 15.79
N ALA A 845 -8.36 -35.21 14.81
CA ALA A 845 -8.02 -33.80 14.99
C ALA A 845 -8.98 -33.14 16.00
N ASN A 846 -10.28 -33.39 15.88
CA ASN A 846 -11.27 -32.88 16.84
C ASN A 846 -11.01 -33.40 18.27
N ARG A 847 -10.63 -34.67 18.44
CA ARG A 847 -10.27 -35.25 19.74
C ARG A 847 -9.01 -34.57 20.28
N ARG A 848 -7.98 -34.40 19.47
CA ARG A 848 -6.74 -33.78 19.89
C ARG A 848 -6.93 -32.31 20.34
N ILE A 849 -7.79 -31.55 19.66
CA ILE A 849 -8.17 -30.18 20.08
C ILE A 849 -8.88 -30.22 21.43
N LEU A 850 -9.79 -31.17 21.63
CA LEU A 850 -10.51 -31.34 22.89
C LEU A 850 -9.58 -31.70 24.04
N ASP A 851 -8.69 -32.67 23.83
CA ASP A 851 -7.70 -33.11 24.83
C ASP A 851 -6.78 -31.96 25.24
N PHE A 852 -6.26 -31.20 24.28
CA PHE A 852 -5.47 -30.01 24.53
C PHE A 852 -6.22 -28.96 25.37
N TYR A 853 -7.50 -28.72 25.04
CA TYR A 853 -8.28 -27.75 25.78
C TYR A 853 -8.53 -28.18 27.25
N VAL A 854 -8.85 -29.48 27.43
CA VAL A 854 -9.07 -30.05 28.75
C VAL A 854 -7.76 -30.07 29.56
N GLU A 855 -6.65 -30.48 28.96
CA GLU A 855 -5.32 -30.49 29.55
C GLU A 855 -4.93 -29.10 30.05
N LYS A 856 -5.01 -28.08 29.20
CA LYS A 856 -4.71 -26.69 29.57
C LYS A 856 -5.63 -26.10 30.64
N ARG A 857 -6.84 -26.60 30.77
CA ARG A 857 -7.74 -26.21 31.86
C ARG A 857 -7.53 -27.00 33.15
N GLN A 858 -6.98 -28.18 33.09
CA GLN A 858 -6.69 -29.02 34.27
C GLN A 858 -5.35 -28.66 34.95
N GLU A 859 -4.35 -28.17 34.20
CA GLU A 859 -3.07 -27.68 34.75
C GLU A 859 -3.22 -26.70 35.92
N LYS A 860 -4.40 -26.09 36.08
CA LYS A 860 -4.76 -25.12 37.12
C LYS A 860 -5.14 -25.67 38.45
N LYS A 861 -5.32 -26.97 38.63
CA LYS A 861 -5.72 -27.48 39.96
C LYS A 861 -4.58 -27.47 41.00
N HIS A 862 -3.34 -27.29 40.56
CA HIS A 862 -2.17 -27.38 41.46
C HIS A 862 -1.38 -26.07 41.61
N ASP A 863 -1.50 -25.09 40.69
CA ASP A 863 -0.82 -23.78 40.83
C ASP A 863 -1.78 -22.64 40.47
N ASN A 864 -1.78 -21.59 41.30
CA ASN A 864 -2.66 -20.42 41.12
C ASN A 864 -2.40 -19.62 39.82
N ASP A 865 -1.38 -19.95 39.02
CA ASP A 865 -0.86 -19.18 37.89
C ASP A 865 -1.06 -19.85 36.48
N GLY A 866 -1.91 -20.87 36.35
CA GLY A 866 -2.07 -21.60 35.08
C GLY A 866 -2.92 -20.87 34.03
N VAL A 867 -2.56 -21.12 32.76
CA VAL A 867 -3.11 -20.55 31.51
C VAL A 867 -4.60 -20.88 31.29
N ARG A 868 -5.50 -19.90 31.24
CA ARG A 868 -6.94 -20.09 30.93
C ARG A 868 -7.21 -19.85 29.45
N ILE A 869 -7.18 -20.89 28.61
CA ILE A 869 -7.67 -20.80 27.25
C ILE A 869 -9.18 -20.52 27.25
N THR A 870 -9.58 -19.47 26.55
CA THR A 870 -11.00 -19.11 26.39
C THR A 870 -11.68 -19.96 25.29
N PRO A 871 -13.02 -20.14 25.32
CA PRO A 871 -13.72 -20.83 24.24
C PRO A 871 -13.47 -20.22 22.85
N ARG A 872 -13.26 -18.90 22.77
CA ARG A 872 -12.96 -18.21 21.50
C ARG A 872 -11.63 -18.59 20.92
N GLN A 873 -10.61 -18.72 21.77
CA GLN A 873 -9.28 -19.18 21.34
C GLN A 873 -9.34 -20.64 20.87
N LEU A 874 -10.20 -21.46 21.48
CA LEU A 874 -10.46 -22.83 20.99
C LEU A 874 -11.04 -22.81 19.58
N GLU A 875 -11.97 -21.91 19.27
CA GLU A 875 -12.56 -21.77 17.94
C GLU A 875 -11.57 -21.29 16.87
N ALA A 876 -10.44 -20.74 17.26
CA ALA A 876 -9.40 -20.33 16.31
C ALA A 876 -8.70 -21.55 15.66
N PHE A 877 -8.51 -22.67 16.41
CA PHE A 877 -7.83 -23.85 15.89
C PHE A 877 -8.49 -24.44 14.65
N PRO A 878 -9.80 -24.73 14.62
CA PRO A 878 -10.46 -25.21 13.41
C PRO A 878 -10.27 -24.31 12.21
N ARG A 879 -10.36 -22.99 12.38
CA ARG A 879 -10.18 -22.01 11.29
C ARG A 879 -8.77 -22.04 10.72
N LEU A 880 -7.76 -22.00 11.59
CA LEU A 880 -6.35 -22.02 11.20
C LEU A 880 -5.96 -23.34 10.54
N MET A 881 -6.43 -24.47 11.08
CA MET A 881 -6.21 -25.81 10.49
C MET A 881 -6.82 -25.93 9.10
N GLN A 882 -8.04 -25.41 8.91
CA GLN A 882 -8.68 -25.36 7.60
C GLN A 882 -7.93 -24.46 6.62
N ALA A 883 -7.41 -23.32 7.09
CA ALA A 883 -6.58 -22.45 6.26
C ALA A 883 -5.30 -23.15 5.80
N ARG A 884 -4.64 -23.90 6.69
CA ARG A 884 -3.46 -24.71 6.35
C ARG A 884 -3.80 -25.85 5.39
N ALA A 885 -4.92 -26.53 5.58
CA ALA A 885 -5.37 -27.57 4.66
C ALA A 885 -5.64 -27.00 3.25
N ARG A 886 -6.22 -25.79 3.13
CA ARG A 886 -6.38 -25.06 1.86
C ARG A 886 -5.04 -24.69 1.23
N LEU A 887 -4.06 -24.27 2.03
CA LEU A 887 -2.71 -23.99 1.57
C LEU A 887 -2.10 -25.23 0.88
N HIS A 888 -2.35 -26.42 1.41
CA HIS A 888 -1.89 -27.67 0.83
C HIS A 888 -2.88 -28.29 -0.18
N LEU A 889 -3.89 -27.56 -0.60
CA LEU A 889 -4.94 -28.02 -1.54
C LEU A 889 -5.59 -29.36 -1.11
N ARG A 890 -5.93 -29.47 0.20
CA ARG A 890 -6.54 -30.67 0.78
C ARG A 890 -7.96 -30.41 1.27
N ASP A 891 -8.86 -31.36 1.11
CA ASP A 891 -10.24 -31.32 1.63
C ASP A 891 -10.37 -31.81 3.07
N ILE A 892 -9.26 -32.17 3.69
CA ILE A 892 -9.22 -32.73 5.05
C ILE A 892 -8.12 -32.05 5.84
N ALA A 893 -8.47 -31.58 7.06
CA ALA A 893 -7.52 -31.06 8.04
C ALA A 893 -7.20 -32.14 9.09
N THR A 894 -5.93 -32.42 9.31
CA THR A 894 -5.40 -33.54 10.08
C THR A 894 -4.79 -33.12 11.43
N VAL A 895 -4.33 -34.07 12.22
CA VAL A 895 -3.60 -33.81 13.47
C VAL A 895 -2.26 -33.08 13.23
N ASP A 896 -1.59 -33.34 12.09
CA ASP A 896 -0.36 -32.63 11.73
C ASP A 896 -0.61 -31.12 11.55
N ASP A 897 -1.78 -30.77 11.00
CA ASP A 897 -2.17 -29.36 10.93
C ASP A 897 -2.33 -28.73 12.31
N PHE A 898 -2.89 -29.50 13.27
CA PHE A 898 -3.01 -29.03 14.64
C PHE A 898 -1.65 -28.75 15.29
N GLU A 899 -0.67 -29.66 15.16
CA GLU A 899 0.65 -29.51 15.79
C GLU A 899 1.41 -28.29 15.22
N VAL A 900 1.30 -28.00 13.93
CA VAL A 900 1.90 -26.80 13.33
C VAL A 900 1.21 -25.52 13.85
N ILE A 901 -0.12 -25.52 13.88
CA ILE A 901 -0.89 -24.39 14.41
C ILE A 901 -0.63 -24.19 15.90
N LEU A 902 -0.44 -25.26 16.67
CA LEU A 902 -0.12 -25.17 18.08
C LEU A 902 1.23 -24.49 18.32
N LYS A 903 2.23 -24.72 17.47
CA LYS A 903 3.52 -23.99 17.55
C LYS A 903 3.30 -22.49 17.33
N LEU A 904 2.56 -22.10 16.30
CA LEU A 904 2.25 -20.70 15.99
C LEU A 904 1.43 -20.04 17.12
N PHE A 905 0.46 -20.77 17.66
CA PHE A 905 -0.37 -20.32 18.77
C PHE A 905 0.46 -20.13 20.09
N ASN A 906 1.44 -20.99 20.35
CA ASN A 906 2.34 -20.83 21.49
C ASN A 906 3.22 -19.59 21.34
N ILE A 907 3.68 -19.24 20.14
CA ILE A 907 4.40 -17.98 19.88
C ILE A 907 3.50 -16.80 20.24
N TYR A 908 2.28 -16.77 19.69
CA TYR A 908 1.28 -15.74 20.00
C TYR A 908 1.05 -15.58 21.52
N ILE A 909 0.83 -16.67 22.22
CA ILE A 909 0.58 -16.64 23.68
C ILE A 909 1.80 -16.08 24.43
N ASN A 910 3.00 -16.52 24.08
CA ASN A 910 4.22 -16.05 24.74
C ASN A 910 4.50 -14.56 24.45
N GLU A 911 4.17 -14.06 23.28
CA GLU A 911 4.39 -12.65 22.94
C GLU A 911 3.33 -11.74 23.59
N VAL A 912 2.06 -12.13 23.57
CA VAL A 912 0.96 -11.24 23.94
C VAL A 912 0.57 -11.35 25.42
N TYR A 913 0.62 -12.54 25.98
CA TYR A 913 0.12 -12.85 27.34
C TYR A 913 1.21 -13.13 28.36
N ARG A 914 2.47 -12.93 28.02
CA ARG A 914 3.57 -13.07 28.97
C ARG A 914 3.62 -11.87 29.91
N ASP A 915 3.62 -12.14 31.23
CA ASP A 915 3.83 -11.11 32.23
C ASP A 915 5.34 -10.77 32.29
N PRO A 916 5.75 -9.51 32.02
CA PRO A 916 7.14 -9.10 32.04
C PRO A 916 7.82 -9.26 33.40
N GLU A 917 7.06 -9.16 34.52
CA GLU A 917 7.62 -9.27 35.88
C GLU A 917 7.85 -10.72 36.32
N THR A 918 6.90 -11.61 36.01
CA THR A 918 6.98 -13.02 36.46
C THR A 918 7.54 -13.94 35.39
N GLY A 919 7.54 -13.53 34.13
CA GLY A 919 7.90 -14.35 32.97
C GLY A 919 6.88 -15.44 32.63
N ASN A 920 5.79 -15.56 33.38
CA ASN A 920 4.74 -16.55 33.17
C ASN A 920 3.65 -16.03 32.25
N VAL A 921 2.93 -16.95 31.59
CA VAL A 921 1.80 -16.61 30.73
C VAL A 921 0.56 -16.34 31.58
N ASP A 922 -0.01 -15.14 31.43
CA ASP A 922 -1.19 -14.70 32.18
C ASP A 922 -2.24 -14.14 31.24
N PHE A 923 -3.37 -14.84 31.04
CA PHE A 923 -4.49 -14.36 30.20
C PHE A 923 -5.28 -13.21 30.82
N ASP A 924 -5.16 -12.98 32.13
CA ASP A 924 -5.77 -11.83 32.79
C ASP A 924 -5.10 -10.50 32.36
N ILE A 925 -3.93 -10.57 31.70
CA ILE A 925 -3.27 -9.42 31.06
C ILE A 925 -4.20 -8.73 30.06
N ALA A 926 -5.02 -9.48 29.33
CA ALA A 926 -6.01 -8.89 28.42
C ALA A 926 -7.05 -8.03 29.14
N HIS A 927 -7.21 -8.24 30.48
CA HIS A 927 -8.08 -7.42 31.32
C HIS A 927 -7.34 -6.26 32.01
N GLN A 928 -6.22 -5.80 31.45
CA GLN A 928 -5.42 -4.64 31.86
C GLN A 928 -4.73 -4.75 33.24
N ILE A 929 -5.01 -5.77 34.03
CA ILE A 929 -4.39 -5.96 35.34
C ILE A 929 -3.82 -7.38 35.40
N PRO A 930 -2.48 -7.57 35.32
CA PRO A 930 -1.84 -8.86 35.50
C PRO A 930 -2.25 -9.50 36.83
N SER A 931 -2.32 -10.83 36.88
CA SER A 931 -2.66 -11.54 38.11
C SER A 931 -1.65 -11.26 39.25
N SER A 932 -0.39 -11.03 38.92
CA SER A 932 0.66 -10.57 39.83
C SER A 932 0.27 -9.22 40.47
N THR A 933 -0.13 -8.26 39.64
CA THR A 933 -0.59 -6.93 40.11
C THR A 933 -1.90 -7.04 40.88
N ARG A 934 -2.85 -7.85 40.42
CA ARG A 934 -4.11 -8.11 41.13
C ARG A 934 -3.88 -8.75 42.50
N ASN A 935 -2.95 -9.69 42.58
CA ASN A 935 -2.55 -10.30 43.84
C ASN A 935 -1.87 -9.28 44.77
N LYS A 936 -1.03 -8.39 44.23
CA LYS A 936 -0.44 -7.28 45.00
C LYS A 936 -1.51 -6.34 45.56
N ILE A 937 -2.51 -5.95 44.73
CA ILE A 937 -3.63 -5.11 45.14
C ILE A 937 -4.46 -5.80 46.23
N ARG A 938 -4.79 -7.08 46.04
CA ARG A 938 -5.55 -7.87 47.03
C ARG A 938 -4.80 -8.00 48.34
N ARG A 939 -3.47 -8.25 48.27
CA ARG A 939 -2.61 -8.31 49.47
C ARG A 939 -2.51 -6.94 50.16
N CYS A 940 -2.44 -5.85 49.40
CA CYS A 940 -2.51 -4.49 49.90
C CYS A 940 -3.82 -4.24 50.67
N GLY A 941 -4.95 -4.68 50.12
CA GLY A 941 -6.25 -4.62 50.80
C GLY A 941 -6.31 -5.45 52.11
N LEU A 942 -5.76 -6.67 52.08
CA LEU A 942 -5.65 -7.52 53.29
C LEU A 942 -4.80 -6.87 54.36
N LEU A 943 -3.67 -6.26 54.00
CA LEU A 943 -2.77 -5.55 54.93
C LEU A 943 -3.46 -4.31 55.50
N PHE A 944 -4.32 -3.63 54.72
CA PHE A 944 -5.14 -2.55 55.23
C PHE A 944 -6.14 -3.04 56.32
N ASP A 945 -6.84 -4.14 56.06
CA ASP A 945 -7.79 -4.73 56.99
C ASP A 945 -7.09 -5.22 58.28
N LEU A 946 -5.94 -5.88 58.13
CA LEU A 946 -5.12 -6.32 59.27
C LEU A 946 -4.63 -5.14 60.14
N MET A 947 -4.30 -4.01 59.53
CA MET A 947 -3.89 -2.81 60.23
C MET A 947 -5.04 -2.20 61.03
N ILE A 948 -6.24 -2.25 60.52
CA ILE A 948 -7.47 -1.83 61.21
C ILE A 948 -7.77 -2.78 62.39
N GLU A 949 -7.75 -4.09 62.19
CA GLU A 949 -7.93 -5.12 63.23
C GLU A 949 -6.91 -5.02 64.34
N SER A 950 -5.68 -4.62 64.04
CA SER A 950 -4.61 -4.37 65.01
C SER A 950 -4.79 -3.09 65.80
N GLY A 951 -5.88 -2.37 65.66
CA GLY A 951 -6.18 -1.13 66.38
C GLY A 951 -5.38 0.11 65.90
N LEU A 952 -4.75 0.05 64.79
CA LEU A 952 -3.96 1.15 64.21
C LEU A 952 -4.79 2.03 63.24
N GLY A 953 -6.07 1.70 63.02
CA GLY A 953 -7.00 2.47 62.21
C GLY A 953 -7.68 3.58 63.02
N HIS A 954 -8.07 4.65 62.34
CA HIS A 954 -8.86 5.75 62.91
C HIS A 954 -10.30 5.69 62.39
N VAL A 955 -11.26 6.23 63.11
CA VAL A 955 -12.67 6.32 62.70
C VAL A 955 -12.99 7.77 62.35
N ASN A 956 -13.67 8.04 61.22
CA ASN A 956 -14.15 9.37 60.88
C ASN A 956 -15.52 9.66 61.49
N ASP A 957 -16.02 10.88 61.30
CA ASP A 957 -17.31 11.34 61.86
C ASP A 957 -18.52 10.53 61.32
N GLU A 958 -18.35 9.80 60.21
CA GLU A 958 -19.37 8.91 59.61
C GLU A 958 -19.26 7.45 60.10
N GLY A 959 -18.35 7.16 61.01
CA GLY A 959 -18.15 5.81 61.53
C GLY A 959 -17.33 4.87 60.62
N LYS A 960 -16.68 5.39 59.57
CA LYS A 960 -15.84 4.61 58.61
C LYS A 960 -14.37 4.64 59.04
N TYR A 961 -13.70 3.50 58.91
CA TYR A 961 -12.29 3.39 59.21
C TYR A 961 -11.42 4.02 58.13
N TYR A 962 -10.36 4.74 58.56
CA TYR A 962 -9.31 5.24 57.70
C TYR A 962 -7.92 5.03 58.33
N ILE A 963 -6.91 5.01 57.49
CA ILE A 963 -5.49 4.90 57.91
C ILE A 963 -4.74 6.11 57.35
N ILE A 964 -3.73 6.61 58.07
CA ILE A 964 -2.85 7.67 57.60
C ILE A 964 -1.91 7.04 56.56
N ARG A 965 -1.78 7.66 55.38
CA ARG A 965 -1.05 7.14 54.23
C ARG A 965 0.40 6.77 54.54
N GLU A 966 1.12 7.61 55.26
CA GLU A 966 2.51 7.37 55.64
C GLU A 966 2.65 6.19 56.60
N ASP A 967 1.73 5.99 57.48
CA ASP A 967 1.75 4.88 58.41
C ASP A 967 1.40 3.55 57.73
N PHE A 968 0.51 3.61 56.73
CA PHE A 968 0.20 2.46 55.90
C PHE A 968 1.37 2.09 54.97
N GLU A 969 2.05 3.07 54.37
CA GLU A 969 3.27 2.84 53.59
C GLU A 969 4.36 2.17 54.44
N LYS A 970 4.61 2.66 55.62
CA LYS A 970 5.59 2.05 56.59
C LYS A 970 5.17 0.66 57.01
N TYR A 971 3.87 0.44 57.28
CA TYR A 971 3.33 -0.86 57.66
C TYR A 971 3.51 -1.88 56.51
N MET A 972 3.21 -1.51 55.30
CA MET A 972 3.41 -2.36 54.11
C MET A 972 4.87 -2.70 53.87
N VAL A 973 5.79 -1.74 53.92
CA VAL A 973 7.24 -1.97 53.79
C VAL A 973 7.69 -2.97 54.85
N ARG A 974 7.22 -2.83 56.12
CA ARG A 974 7.64 -3.70 57.23
C ARG A 974 7.07 -5.12 57.13
N ASN A 975 5.82 -5.27 56.70
CA ASN A 975 5.13 -6.58 56.70
C ASN A 975 5.20 -7.31 55.37
N TRP A 976 5.56 -6.62 54.31
CA TRP A 976 5.65 -7.21 52.96
C TRP A 976 7.11 -7.25 52.44
N ASN A 977 8.03 -6.55 53.10
CA ASN A 977 9.44 -6.49 52.77
C ASN A 977 9.70 -6.00 51.32
N ILE A 978 8.95 -5.01 50.84
CA ILE A 978 9.05 -4.40 49.54
C ILE A 978 9.54 -2.95 49.65
N ASP A 979 10.18 -2.45 48.57
CA ASP A 979 10.65 -1.07 48.52
C ASP A 979 9.51 -0.06 48.64
N ILE A 980 9.78 1.12 49.19
CA ILE A 980 8.79 2.18 49.40
C ILE A 980 8.24 2.70 48.10
N ALA A 981 9.07 2.71 47.02
CA ALA A 981 8.62 3.12 45.68
C ALA A 981 7.59 2.14 45.09
N VAL A 982 7.83 0.83 45.23
CA VAL A 982 6.90 -0.23 44.82
C VAL A 982 5.64 -0.18 45.68
N THR A 983 5.75 0.07 46.98
CA THR A 983 4.61 0.24 47.89
C THR A 983 3.69 1.36 47.40
N ARG A 984 4.25 2.51 47.08
CA ARG A 984 3.47 3.66 46.58
C ARG A 984 2.78 3.38 45.28
N ASP A 985 3.45 2.63 44.41
CA ASP A 985 2.86 2.25 43.14
C ASP A 985 1.68 1.27 43.31
N VAL A 986 1.85 0.26 44.17
CA VAL A 986 0.76 -0.69 44.50
C VAL A 986 -0.46 0.03 45.16
N ILE A 987 -0.23 0.98 46.05
CA ILE A 987 -1.29 1.79 46.61
C ILE A 987 -2.01 2.59 45.53
N ARG A 988 -1.31 3.24 44.63
CA ARG A 988 -1.90 3.97 43.49
C ARG A 988 -2.72 3.05 42.59
N GLN A 989 -2.27 1.83 42.34
CA GLN A 989 -3.00 0.84 41.55
C GLN A 989 -4.25 0.35 42.28
N ALA A 990 -4.17 0.17 43.61
CA ALA A 990 -5.32 -0.18 44.45
C ALA A 990 -6.36 0.96 44.49
N GLU A 991 -5.90 2.21 44.46
CA GLU A 991 -6.80 3.39 44.38
C GLU A 991 -7.49 3.47 43.00
N LYS A 992 -6.74 3.21 41.91
CA LYS A 992 -7.30 3.19 40.54
C LYS A 992 -8.33 2.07 40.33
N SER A 993 -8.18 0.95 41.00
CA SER A 993 -9.07 -0.20 40.92
C SER A 993 -10.21 -0.18 41.95
N ASP A 994 -10.39 0.92 42.66
CA ASP A 994 -11.41 1.14 43.71
C ASP A 994 -11.37 0.13 44.87
N TYR A 995 -10.21 -0.49 45.06
CA TYR A 995 -9.92 -1.32 46.25
C TYR A 995 -9.62 -0.49 47.50
N LEU A 996 -8.92 0.63 47.31
CA LEU A 996 -8.67 1.66 48.31
C LEU A 996 -9.16 3.01 47.77
N PHE A 997 -9.53 3.91 48.67
CA PHE A 997 -10.00 5.24 48.32
C PHE A 997 -9.33 6.28 49.21
N SER A 998 -8.81 7.34 48.61
CA SER A 998 -8.18 8.45 49.35
C SER A 998 -9.04 9.70 49.25
N PRO A 999 -9.91 9.95 50.21
CA PRO A 999 -10.74 11.16 50.23
C PRO A 999 -9.91 12.43 50.45
N PHE A 1000 -8.74 12.28 51.05
CA PHE A 1000 -7.72 13.33 51.26
C PHE A 1000 -6.34 12.77 51.01
N LEU A 1001 -5.39 13.60 50.59
CA LEU A 1001 -4.02 13.23 50.23
C LEU A 1001 -3.29 12.36 51.24
N ASN A 1002 -3.63 12.45 52.50
CA ASN A 1002 -2.97 11.74 53.60
C ASN A 1002 -3.83 10.63 54.27
N ARG A 1003 -5.03 10.34 53.78
CA ARG A 1003 -5.93 9.31 54.36
C ARG A 1003 -6.35 8.30 53.33
N ILE A 1004 -6.27 7.04 53.69
CA ILE A 1004 -6.68 5.90 52.86
C ILE A 1004 -7.86 5.22 53.54
N MET A 1005 -8.88 4.86 52.78
CA MET A 1005 -10.09 4.15 53.19
C MET A 1005 -10.29 2.94 52.29
N ARG A 1006 -11.12 2.00 52.72
CA ARG A 1006 -11.54 0.87 51.87
C ARG A 1006 -12.45 1.36 50.76
N GLY A 1007 -12.17 0.95 49.53
CA GLY A 1007 -12.97 1.26 48.33
C GLY A 1007 -14.15 0.31 48.17
N ALA A 1008 -15.05 0.61 47.22
CA ALA A 1008 -16.28 -0.15 46.99
C ALA A 1008 -16.04 -1.55 46.41
N SER A 1009 -14.89 -1.76 45.73
CA SER A 1009 -14.49 -3.04 45.11
C SER A 1009 -13.65 -3.95 46.01
N GLY A 1010 -13.37 -3.54 47.23
CA GLY A 1010 -12.48 -4.22 48.20
C GLY A 1010 -13.18 -5.08 49.22
#